data_af123537aa7627714e12adc08cf07c1c
#
_entry.id   af123537aa7627714e12adc08cf07c1c
#
_cell.length_a   1.000
_cell.length_b   1.000
_cell.length_c   1.000
_cell.angle_alpha   90.00
_cell.angle_beta   90.00
_cell.angle_gamma   90.00
#
_symmetry.space_group_name_H-M   'P 1'
#
loop_
_entity.id
_entity.type
_entity.pdbx_description
1 polymer ?
#
loop_
_entity_poly.entity_id
_entity_poly.type
_entity_poly.pdbx_seq_one_letter_code
_entity_poly.pdbx_strand_id
1 'polypeptide(L)'
;MLLMVVTTMNLFNGGIDGSAEEVSSSRLFEEARKGNIERLEEPELDIFIAQLRVPIQVTVTDLGGDQFVETTRLRCTIPPALKQELFEVASARGEVLFKPTTTPAWQVIVGGFLPILLLVAFFWFISSRVRRQMGGPGIFGKFSGNQAKRFERGEESISFENVAGLKNVKTELQEIVDFLKEPERFTQLGAKIPKGVLLVGPPGTGKTLLARAVAGEADVPFYSISGSEFIELFVGVGASRVRELFEDAKKNAPCIVFIDEIDAVGRSRGAGLGGGHDEREQTLNQILSEMDGFESNQAVIVLAATNRPDVLDAALVRPGRFDRQVVVERPQKDGRCAILEVHTRQMPLSSDVDLDALARGTIGFSGADLENLANEAALMAARRGHKRITQGDFERAKDKIQLGTLRDEAMSEREKELTAYHESGHALIALLLPETDPVHSVTIVPRGRALGVTQQLPVEETHNYSRTYLLNRIVILLGGRAAEDLVFKEFTTGAQNDLEQATNLAERMVCLWGMSEKIGPVSFKRGEEHVFLGRELGEPSNFSEHTAMLIDDEIRSMLDDAYQRALRILGESREKLELLTKELIEKEVLTDREIYELMDIPVPDALLDTLDNSGKSDDSQASTESEEKPAVPPDVDPGLLGLEGA
;
A
#
# COMPACT_ATOMS: atom_id res chain seq x y z
N MET A 1 -31.10 -29.56 -2.50
CA MET A 1 -32.52 -29.24 -2.72
C MET A 1 -32.91 -29.37 -4.19
N LEU A 2 -32.18 -28.84 -5.16
CA LEU A 2 -32.46 -29.03 -6.60
C LEU A 2 -32.37 -30.51 -7.02
N LEU A 3 -31.42 -31.26 -6.48
CA LEU A 3 -31.24 -32.69 -6.72
C LEU A 3 -32.41 -33.52 -6.19
N MET A 4 -33.04 -33.10 -5.10
CA MET A 4 -34.20 -33.80 -4.50
C MET A 4 -35.49 -33.56 -5.28
N VAL A 5 -35.62 -32.38 -5.94
CA VAL A 5 -36.76 -32.10 -6.84
C VAL A 5 -36.65 -32.89 -8.14
N VAL A 6 -35.42 -33.00 -8.68
CA VAL A 6 -35.17 -33.80 -9.89
C VAL A 6 -35.35 -35.30 -9.63
N THR A 7 -34.96 -35.83 -8.46
CA THR A 7 -35.19 -37.23 -8.10
C THR A 7 -36.65 -37.54 -7.83
N THR A 8 -37.42 -36.61 -7.25
CA THR A 8 -38.86 -36.81 -7.07
C THR A 8 -39.66 -36.71 -8.37
N MET A 9 -39.26 -35.86 -9.31
CA MET A 9 -39.84 -35.81 -10.64
C MET A 9 -39.57 -37.09 -11.44
N ASN A 10 -38.40 -37.71 -11.32
CA ASN A 10 -38.10 -39.00 -11.96
C ASN A 10 -38.79 -40.19 -11.29
N LEU A 11 -39.14 -40.13 -10.01
CA LEU A 11 -39.90 -41.19 -9.31
C LEU A 11 -41.41 -41.18 -9.67
N PHE A 12 -41.95 -40.05 -10.10
CA PHE A 12 -43.35 -39.95 -10.55
C PHE A 12 -43.56 -40.27 -12.03
N ASN A 13 -42.54 -40.23 -12.86
CA ASN A 13 -42.59 -40.63 -14.27
C ASN A 13 -42.21 -42.11 -14.50
N GLY A 14 -41.86 -42.85 -13.46
CA GLY A 14 -41.46 -44.27 -13.52
C GLY A 14 -42.56 -45.24 -13.16
N GLY A 15 -43.76 -45.09 -13.71
CA GLY A 15 -44.88 -46.04 -13.48
C GLY A 15 -45.62 -46.36 -14.75
N ILE A 16 -45.43 -47.61 -15.22
CA ILE A 16 -46.21 -48.27 -16.26
C ILE A 16 -45.74 -47.96 -17.69
N ASP A 17 -44.64 -48.56 -18.13
CA ASP A 17 -44.57 -49.03 -19.52
C ASP A 17 -43.55 -50.15 -19.63
N GLY A 18 -44.05 -51.40 -19.59
CA GLY A 18 -43.28 -52.55 -20.02
C GLY A 18 -43.05 -52.46 -21.52
N SER A 19 -41.81 -52.39 -21.91
CA SER A 19 -41.24 -52.69 -23.23
C SER A 19 -42.16 -52.46 -24.46
N ALA A 20 -42.44 -51.21 -24.82
CA ALA A 20 -42.92 -50.84 -26.13
C ALA A 20 -41.73 -50.39 -26.99
N GLU A 21 -41.49 -51.08 -28.09
CA GLU A 21 -40.35 -50.76 -28.99
C GLU A 21 -40.67 -49.56 -29.91
N GLU A 22 -39.73 -48.65 -30.05
CA GLU A 22 -39.89 -47.42 -30.82
C GLU A 22 -39.77 -47.74 -32.32
N VAL A 23 -40.80 -47.37 -33.11
CA VAL A 23 -40.87 -47.64 -34.54
C VAL A 23 -41.19 -46.37 -35.33
N SER A 24 -40.87 -46.36 -36.63
CA SER A 24 -41.23 -45.27 -37.50
C SER A 24 -42.76 -45.22 -37.75
N SER A 25 -43.29 -44.02 -38.01
CA SER A 25 -44.70 -43.83 -38.36
C SER A 25 -45.14 -44.72 -39.51
N SER A 26 -44.31 -44.86 -40.54
CA SER A 26 -44.58 -45.73 -41.71
C SER A 26 -44.80 -47.18 -41.33
N ARG A 27 -44.07 -47.72 -40.36
CA ARG A 27 -44.20 -49.10 -39.88
C ARG A 27 -45.50 -49.29 -39.11
N LEU A 28 -45.90 -48.34 -38.31
CA LEU A 28 -47.16 -48.38 -37.59
C LEU A 28 -48.36 -48.34 -38.53
N PHE A 29 -48.30 -47.50 -39.59
CA PHE A 29 -49.32 -47.45 -40.63
C PHE A 29 -49.38 -48.76 -41.42
N GLU A 30 -48.29 -49.44 -41.69
CA GLU A 30 -48.24 -50.73 -42.35
C GLU A 30 -49.01 -51.80 -41.53
N GLU A 31 -48.77 -51.88 -40.19
CA GLU A 31 -49.47 -52.80 -39.34
C GLU A 31 -50.95 -52.43 -39.15
N ALA A 32 -51.28 -51.12 -39.18
CA ALA A 32 -52.67 -50.67 -39.21
C ALA A 32 -53.37 -51.12 -40.51
N ARG A 33 -52.75 -51.01 -41.69
CA ARG A 33 -53.26 -51.46 -42.97
C ARG A 33 -53.46 -52.99 -43.04
N LYS A 34 -52.60 -53.75 -42.32
CA LYS A 34 -52.73 -55.20 -42.19
C LYS A 34 -53.88 -55.65 -41.23
N GLY A 35 -54.44 -54.72 -40.45
CA GLY A 35 -55.42 -54.98 -39.44
C GLY A 35 -54.87 -55.68 -38.17
N ASN A 36 -53.54 -55.52 -37.94
CA ASN A 36 -52.82 -56.14 -36.84
C ASN A 36 -52.89 -55.36 -35.53
N ILE A 37 -53.50 -54.15 -35.52
CA ILE A 37 -53.67 -53.38 -34.31
C ILE A 37 -54.90 -53.81 -33.55
N GLU A 38 -54.76 -54.23 -32.29
CA GLU A 38 -55.83 -54.59 -31.39
C GLU A 38 -56.25 -53.36 -30.55
N ARG A 39 -55.28 -52.58 -30.06
CA ARG A 39 -55.53 -51.47 -29.16
C ARG A 39 -54.59 -50.35 -29.48
N LEU A 40 -55.08 -49.08 -29.52
CA LEU A 40 -54.30 -47.87 -29.74
C LEU A 40 -54.56 -46.94 -28.55
N GLU A 41 -53.47 -46.52 -27.89
CA GLU A 41 -53.48 -45.57 -26.76
C GLU A 41 -52.61 -44.35 -27.12
N GLU A 42 -53.04 -43.15 -26.67
CA GLU A 42 -52.26 -41.91 -26.76
C GLU A 42 -51.91 -41.47 -25.34
N PRO A 43 -50.80 -41.97 -24.76
CA PRO A 43 -50.40 -41.62 -23.38
C PRO A 43 -49.94 -40.17 -23.24
N GLU A 44 -49.36 -39.62 -24.29
CA GLU A 44 -48.88 -38.24 -24.37
C GLU A 44 -49.25 -37.65 -25.72
N LEU A 45 -49.26 -36.31 -25.82
CA LEU A 45 -49.57 -35.60 -27.05
C LEU A 45 -48.63 -36.07 -28.19
N ASP A 46 -49.20 -36.54 -29.30
CA ASP A 46 -48.48 -37.03 -30.48
C ASP A 46 -47.73 -38.38 -30.33
N ILE A 47 -47.74 -39.01 -29.16
CA ILE A 47 -47.14 -40.33 -28.91
C ILE A 47 -48.23 -41.39 -28.85
N PHE A 48 -48.13 -42.39 -29.71
CA PHE A 48 -49.05 -43.50 -29.78
C PHE A 48 -48.38 -44.79 -29.39
N ILE A 49 -49.09 -45.59 -28.57
CA ILE A 49 -48.70 -46.94 -28.23
C ILE A 49 -49.76 -47.88 -28.83
N ALA A 50 -49.33 -48.73 -29.77
CA ALA A 50 -50.18 -49.73 -30.38
C ALA A 50 -49.86 -51.10 -29.84
N GLN A 51 -50.92 -51.85 -29.41
CA GLN A 51 -50.86 -53.27 -29.10
C GLN A 51 -51.25 -54.05 -30.30
N LEU A 52 -50.44 -55.03 -30.72
CA LEU A 52 -50.61 -55.83 -31.88
C LEU A 52 -51.30 -57.17 -31.52
N ARG A 53 -52.09 -57.71 -32.48
CA ARG A 53 -52.73 -59.05 -32.35
C ARG A 53 -51.72 -60.17 -32.59
N VAL A 54 -50.77 -59.94 -33.50
CA VAL A 54 -49.69 -60.88 -33.82
C VAL A 54 -48.39 -60.21 -33.64
N PRO A 55 -47.41 -60.82 -32.93
CA PRO A 55 -46.10 -60.21 -32.70
C PRO A 55 -45.34 -60.01 -34.01
N ILE A 56 -44.53 -58.97 -34.07
CA ILE A 56 -43.71 -58.70 -35.24
C ILE A 56 -42.24 -58.53 -34.79
N GLN A 57 -41.32 -58.83 -35.71
CA GLN A 57 -39.91 -58.57 -35.46
C GLN A 57 -39.55 -57.11 -35.84
N VAL A 58 -38.94 -56.42 -34.88
CA VAL A 58 -38.48 -55.05 -35.06
C VAL A 58 -36.97 -55.06 -34.84
N THR A 59 -36.25 -54.31 -35.67
CA THR A 59 -34.82 -54.14 -35.50
C THR A 59 -34.58 -52.98 -34.53
N VAL A 60 -33.97 -53.30 -33.41
CA VAL A 60 -33.55 -52.30 -32.41
C VAL A 60 -32.04 -52.12 -32.52
N THR A 61 -31.62 -50.92 -32.85
CA THR A 61 -30.20 -50.57 -32.90
C THR A 61 -29.76 -50.06 -31.54
N ASP A 62 -29.03 -50.86 -30.79
CA ASP A 62 -28.39 -50.45 -29.54
C ASP A 62 -26.88 -50.38 -29.71
N LEU A 63 -26.17 -49.81 -28.74
CA LEU A 63 -24.69 -49.61 -28.73
C LEU A 63 -23.86 -50.88 -29.03
N GLY A 64 -24.52 -52.07 -29.16
CA GLY A 64 -23.89 -53.36 -29.44
C GLY A 64 -24.16 -53.94 -30.83
N GLY A 65 -24.94 -53.26 -31.69
CA GLY A 65 -25.33 -53.74 -33.04
C GLY A 65 -26.83 -53.98 -33.19
N ASP A 66 -27.28 -54.25 -34.42
CA ASP A 66 -28.69 -54.48 -34.73
C ASP A 66 -29.17 -55.82 -34.16
N GLN A 67 -30.15 -55.77 -33.26
CA GLN A 67 -30.81 -56.95 -32.68
C GLN A 67 -32.27 -57.01 -33.17
N PHE A 68 -32.73 -58.20 -33.51
CA PHE A 68 -34.13 -58.44 -33.85
C PHE A 68 -34.91 -58.82 -32.60
N VAL A 69 -35.86 -57.98 -32.20
CA VAL A 69 -36.71 -58.18 -31.03
C VAL A 69 -38.12 -58.45 -31.49
N GLU A 70 -38.72 -59.53 -31.00
CA GLU A 70 -40.15 -59.86 -31.23
C GLU A 70 -41.00 -59.13 -30.21
N THR A 71 -41.88 -58.22 -30.71
CA THR A 71 -42.68 -57.39 -29.80
C THR A 71 -44.16 -57.38 -30.22
N THR A 72 -45.02 -57.23 -29.25
CA THR A 72 -46.48 -57.01 -29.43
C THR A 72 -46.88 -55.58 -29.14
N ARG A 73 -45.92 -54.72 -28.71
CA ARG A 73 -46.19 -53.31 -28.40
C ARG A 73 -45.25 -52.38 -29.16
N LEU A 74 -45.84 -51.44 -29.88
CA LEU A 74 -45.10 -50.45 -30.67
C LEU A 74 -45.35 -49.05 -30.09
N ARG A 75 -44.31 -48.25 -30.01
CA ARG A 75 -44.38 -46.84 -29.68
C ARG A 75 -43.97 -46.01 -30.89
N CYS A 76 -44.74 -44.99 -31.22
CA CYS A 76 -44.45 -44.16 -32.33
C CYS A 76 -44.92 -42.72 -32.10
N THR A 77 -44.13 -41.75 -32.54
CA THR A 77 -44.51 -40.32 -32.55
C THR A 77 -45.14 -39.99 -33.89
N ILE A 78 -46.39 -39.49 -33.86
CA ILE A 78 -47.17 -39.21 -35.10
C ILE A 78 -47.50 -37.71 -35.13
N PRO A 79 -47.11 -37.00 -36.20
CA PRO A 79 -47.49 -35.61 -36.38
C PRO A 79 -49.01 -35.42 -36.40
N PRO A 80 -49.53 -34.28 -35.86
CA PRO A 80 -50.99 -34.05 -35.81
C PRO A 80 -51.72 -34.19 -37.14
N ALA A 81 -51.04 -33.86 -38.25
CA ALA A 81 -51.61 -33.97 -39.59
C ALA A 81 -51.91 -35.42 -40.05
N LEU A 82 -51.25 -36.42 -39.48
CA LEU A 82 -51.38 -37.82 -39.86
C LEU A 82 -52.23 -38.61 -38.87
N LYS A 83 -52.68 -38.01 -37.78
CA LYS A 83 -53.51 -38.69 -36.76
C LYS A 83 -54.83 -39.19 -37.33
N GLN A 84 -55.53 -38.35 -38.06
CA GLN A 84 -56.85 -38.69 -38.64
C GLN A 84 -56.73 -39.83 -39.63
N GLU A 85 -55.69 -39.84 -40.45
CA GLU A 85 -55.42 -40.93 -41.39
C GLU A 85 -55.12 -42.25 -40.69
N LEU A 86 -54.38 -42.22 -39.58
CA LEU A 86 -54.10 -43.41 -38.75
C LEU A 86 -55.39 -44.01 -38.20
N PHE A 87 -56.30 -43.17 -37.69
CA PHE A 87 -57.58 -43.61 -37.15
C PHE A 87 -58.47 -44.21 -38.24
N GLU A 88 -58.54 -43.59 -39.39
CA GLU A 88 -59.34 -44.13 -40.54
C GLU A 88 -58.80 -45.47 -41.02
N VAL A 89 -57.48 -45.60 -41.13
CA VAL A 89 -56.84 -46.86 -41.57
C VAL A 89 -56.97 -47.97 -40.52
N ALA A 90 -56.79 -47.64 -39.21
CA ALA A 90 -56.87 -48.60 -38.14
C ALA A 90 -58.35 -49.12 -37.94
N SER A 91 -59.33 -48.20 -38.05
CA SER A 91 -60.73 -48.52 -37.87
C SER A 91 -61.38 -49.25 -39.08
N ALA A 92 -60.82 -49.09 -40.28
CA ALA A 92 -61.38 -49.73 -41.48
C ALA A 92 -61.25 -51.29 -41.53
N ARG A 93 -60.42 -51.92 -40.69
CA ARG A 93 -60.07 -53.32 -40.73
C ARG A 93 -60.26 -54.10 -39.41
N GLY A 94 -60.87 -53.50 -38.39
CA GLY A 94 -61.16 -54.13 -37.11
C GLY A 94 -61.66 -53.19 -36.05
N GLU A 95 -62.26 -53.69 -34.97
CA GLU A 95 -62.57 -52.88 -33.79
C GLU A 95 -61.25 -52.52 -33.08
N VAL A 96 -60.94 -51.27 -33.10
CA VAL A 96 -59.79 -50.75 -32.35
C VAL A 96 -60.30 -50.02 -31.12
N LEU A 97 -59.94 -50.49 -29.95
CA LEU A 97 -60.25 -49.84 -28.70
C LEU A 97 -59.37 -48.63 -28.52
N PHE A 98 -59.97 -47.45 -28.58
CA PHE A 98 -59.29 -46.19 -28.29
C PHE A 98 -59.50 -45.75 -26.83
N LYS A 99 -58.40 -45.53 -26.07
CA LYS A 99 -58.48 -45.06 -24.72
C LYS A 99 -57.78 -43.71 -24.60
N PRO A 100 -58.54 -42.61 -24.57
CA PRO A 100 -57.93 -41.31 -24.28
C PRO A 100 -57.51 -41.26 -22.84
N THR A 101 -56.27 -40.82 -22.55
CA THR A 101 -55.81 -40.59 -21.20
C THR A 101 -56.35 -39.24 -20.72
N THR A 102 -57.39 -39.28 -19.90
CA THR A 102 -57.82 -38.13 -19.12
C THR A 102 -57.08 -38.17 -17.80
N THR A 103 -56.08 -37.27 -17.63
CA THR A 103 -55.49 -37.06 -16.30
C THR A 103 -56.58 -36.56 -15.36
N PRO A 104 -56.78 -37.21 -14.19
CA PRO A 104 -57.83 -36.78 -13.27
C PRO A 104 -57.54 -35.36 -12.78
N ALA A 105 -58.55 -34.48 -12.79
CA ALA A 105 -58.45 -33.07 -12.50
C ALA A 105 -57.72 -32.72 -11.17
N TRP A 106 -57.79 -33.62 -10.19
CA TRP A 106 -57.08 -33.43 -8.91
C TRP A 106 -55.55 -33.54 -9.06
N GLN A 107 -55.03 -34.35 -10.00
CA GLN A 107 -53.56 -34.42 -10.26
C GLN A 107 -53.02 -33.14 -10.91
N VAL A 108 -53.80 -32.50 -11.77
CA VAL A 108 -53.46 -31.22 -12.37
C VAL A 108 -53.46 -30.11 -11.30
N ILE A 109 -54.43 -30.14 -10.40
CA ILE A 109 -54.54 -29.17 -9.29
C ILE A 109 -53.39 -29.35 -8.29
N VAL A 110 -53.12 -30.58 -7.86
CA VAL A 110 -52.05 -30.87 -6.89
C VAL A 110 -50.66 -30.63 -7.53
N GLY A 111 -50.44 -31.07 -8.77
CA GLY A 111 -49.17 -30.88 -9.47
C GLY A 111 -48.89 -29.41 -9.78
N GLY A 112 -49.90 -28.60 -10.10
CA GLY A 112 -49.76 -27.17 -10.41
C GLY A 112 -49.66 -26.29 -9.17
N PHE A 113 -50.46 -26.52 -8.12
CA PHE A 113 -50.51 -25.64 -6.96
C PHE A 113 -49.58 -26.04 -5.83
N LEU A 114 -49.22 -27.33 -5.68
CA LEU A 114 -48.32 -27.79 -4.62
C LEU A 114 -46.91 -27.13 -4.68
N PRO A 115 -46.24 -27.02 -5.84
CA PRO A 115 -44.96 -26.31 -5.93
C PRO A 115 -45.07 -24.86 -5.55
N ILE A 116 -46.14 -24.18 -5.95
CA ILE A 116 -46.38 -22.75 -5.63
C ILE A 116 -46.61 -22.62 -4.11
N LEU A 117 -47.37 -23.50 -3.50
CA LEU A 117 -47.66 -23.50 -2.05
C LEU A 117 -46.39 -23.78 -1.23
N LEU A 118 -45.53 -24.69 -1.70
CA LEU A 118 -44.23 -24.97 -1.11
C LEU A 118 -43.29 -23.77 -1.26
N LEU A 119 -43.33 -23.07 -2.39
CA LEU A 119 -42.53 -21.88 -2.63
C LEU A 119 -42.96 -20.71 -1.74
N VAL A 120 -44.28 -20.52 -1.56
CA VAL A 120 -44.84 -19.52 -0.64
C VAL A 120 -44.52 -19.88 0.82
N ALA A 121 -44.66 -21.14 1.21
CA ALA A 121 -44.29 -21.62 2.54
C ALA A 121 -42.80 -21.48 2.81
N PHE A 122 -41.96 -21.77 1.82
CA PHE A 122 -40.49 -21.56 1.88
C PHE A 122 -40.13 -20.07 2.02
N PHE A 123 -40.79 -19.23 1.21
CA PHE A 123 -40.59 -17.76 1.34
C PHE A 123 -41.12 -17.24 2.68
N TRP A 124 -42.24 -17.75 3.17
CA TRP A 124 -42.76 -17.40 4.49
C TRP A 124 -41.84 -17.90 5.61
N PHE A 125 -41.30 -19.12 5.49
CA PHE A 125 -40.34 -19.70 6.44
C PHE A 125 -39.03 -18.90 6.46
N ILE A 126 -38.47 -18.57 5.30
CA ILE A 126 -37.29 -17.69 5.20
C ILE A 126 -37.61 -16.30 5.75
N SER A 127 -38.73 -15.71 5.35
CA SER A 127 -39.18 -14.41 5.84
C SER A 127 -39.41 -14.39 7.35
N SER A 128 -39.95 -15.48 7.92
CA SER A 128 -40.14 -15.60 9.36
C SER A 128 -38.85 -15.84 10.13
N ARG A 129 -37.89 -16.56 9.56
CA ARG A 129 -36.53 -16.68 10.12
C ARG A 129 -35.75 -15.38 9.99
N VAL A 130 -35.81 -14.71 8.85
CA VAL A 130 -35.21 -13.38 8.63
C VAL A 130 -35.83 -12.36 9.57
N ARG A 131 -37.17 -12.33 9.78
CA ARG A 131 -37.83 -11.48 10.77
C ARG A 131 -37.42 -11.79 12.22
N ARG A 132 -37.18 -13.05 12.58
CA ARG A 132 -36.70 -13.42 13.93
C ARG A 132 -35.21 -13.07 14.12
N GLN A 133 -34.40 -13.06 13.06
CA GLN A 133 -33.03 -12.57 13.07
C GLN A 133 -32.93 -11.06 12.86
N MET A 134 -33.92 -10.42 12.24
CA MET A 134 -34.02 -8.97 12.03
C MET A 134 -34.83 -8.24 13.11
N GLY A 135 -35.37 -8.93 14.09
CA GLY A 135 -36.05 -8.36 15.25
C GLY A 135 -35.12 -7.89 16.38
N GLY A 136 -33.81 -7.93 16.16
CA GLY A 136 -32.82 -7.13 16.87
C GLY A 136 -32.29 -6.06 15.93
N PRO A 137 -31.61 -5.01 16.37
CA PRO A 137 -31.02 -3.97 15.52
C PRO A 137 -30.15 -4.64 14.47
N GLY A 138 -30.65 -4.62 13.24
CA GLY A 138 -30.40 -5.57 12.18
C GLY A 138 -28.97 -5.66 11.65
N ILE A 139 -28.80 -6.55 10.67
CA ILE A 139 -27.60 -6.72 9.85
C ILE A 139 -27.07 -5.36 9.31
N PHE A 140 -27.94 -4.39 9.05
CA PHE A 140 -27.55 -3.00 8.78
C PHE A 140 -26.95 -2.29 10.00
N GLY A 141 -27.31 -2.63 11.24
CA GLY A 141 -26.70 -2.06 12.44
C GLY A 141 -25.32 -2.62 12.78
N LYS A 142 -24.93 -3.77 12.21
CA LYS A 142 -23.54 -4.29 12.32
C LYS A 142 -22.61 -3.74 11.24
N PHE A 143 -23.15 -3.23 10.14
CA PHE A 143 -22.36 -2.47 9.14
C PHE A 143 -22.20 -0.98 9.55
N SER A 144 -23.03 -0.48 10.46
CA SER A 144 -23.00 0.87 11.02
C SER A 144 -22.28 0.91 12.40
N GLY A 145 -21.54 -0.13 12.76
CA GLY A 145 -20.69 -0.07 13.96
C GLY A 145 -19.61 0.97 13.77
N ASN A 146 -19.68 2.04 14.56
CA ASN A 146 -18.72 3.14 14.60
C ASN A 146 -17.30 2.57 14.74
N GLN A 147 -16.52 2.50 13.64
CA GLN A 147 -15.14 2.03 13.64
C GLN A 147 -14.16 3.12 14.11
N ALA A 148 -14.66 4.33 14.38
CA ALA A 148 -13.85 5.38 14.94
C ALA A 148 -13.30 4.94 16.29
N LYS A 149 -11.99 4.82 16.39
CA LYS A 149 -11.32 4.47 17.65
C LYS A 149 -11.51 5.64 18.62
N ARG A 150 -12.32 5.42 19.66
CA ARG A 150 -12.49 6.36 20.75
C ARG A 150 -11.44 6.06 21.81
N PHE A 151 -10.55 6.99 22.06
CA PHE A 151 -9.63 6.95 23.19
C PHE A 151 -10.30 7.71 24.36
N GLU A 152 -10.64 6.98 25.42
CA GLU A 152 -11.23 7.56 26.63
C GLU A 152 -10.16 8.14 27.54
N ARG A 153 -10.58 9.07 28.42
CA ARG A 153 -9.72 9.61 29.48
C ARG A 153 -9.08 8.47 30.28
N GLY A 154 -7.74 8.43 30.33
CA GLY A 154 -7.00 7.52 31.21
C GLY A 154 -6.29 6.34 30.55
N GLU A 155 -6.48 6.06 29.26
CA GLU A 155 -5.56 5.23 28.49
C GLU A 155 -4.33 6.08 28.18
N GLU A 156 -3.12 5.63 28.57
CA GLU A 156 -1.81 6.30 28.47
C GLU A 156 -1.83 7.65 27.73
N SER A 157 -2.03 8.74 28.46
CA SER A 157 -2.19 10.07 27.86
C SER A 157 -0.84 10.52 27.28
N ILE A 158 -0.73 10.44 25.96
CA ILE A 158 0.41 11.00 25.22
C ILE A 158 0.33 12.52 25.36
N SER A 159 1.35 13.15 25.96
CA SER A 159 1.47 14.59 26.11
C SER A 159 2.50 15.18 25.15
N PHE A 160 2.66 16.51 25.12
CA PHE A 160 3.71 17.18 24.38
C PHE A 160 5.14 16.78 24.80
N GLU A 161 5.32 16.21 25.97
CA GLU A 161 6.61 15.67 26.42
C GLU A 161 7.04 14.43 25.65
N ASN A 162 6.06 13.64 25.16
CA ASN A 162 6.32 12.46 24.36
C ASN A 162 6.61 12.77 22.88
N VAL A 163 6.35 14.00 22.45
CA VAL A 163 6.66 14.48 21.11
C VAL A 163 7.98 15.23 21.15
N ALA A 164 9.05 14.66 20.65
CA ALA A 164 10.35 15.31 20.60
C ALA A 164 10.44 16.31 19.45
N GLY A 165 11.22 17.37 19.61
CA GLY A 165 11.37 18.42 18.60
C GLY A 165 10.11 19.27 18.39
N LEU A 166 9.90 19.79 17.17
CA LEU A 166 8.71 20.52 16.71
C LEU A 166 8.27 21.70 17.62
N LYS A 167 9.22 22.44 18.19
CA LYS A 167 8.96 23.53 19.17
C LYS A 167 7.93 24.55 18.66
N ASN A 168 8.09 25.02 17.40
CA ASN A 168 7.20 26.02 16.82
C ASN A 168 5.77 25.45 16.63
N VAL A 169 5.67 24.22 16.12
CA VAL A 169 4.41 23.53 15.91
C VAL A 169 3.68 23.30 17.23
N LYS A 170 4.41 22.91 18.29
CA LYS A 170 3.83 22.78 19.63
C LYS A 170 3.27 24.10 20.14
N THR A 171 4.00 25.22 19.93
CA THR A 171 3.55 26.54 20.34
C THR A 171 2.26 26.94 19.64
N GLU A 172 2.14 26.69 18.32
CA GLU A 172 0.91 26.96 17.56
C GLU A 172 -0.27 26.11 18.04
N LEU A 173 0.00 24.83 18.37
CA LEU A 173 -1.04 23.92 18.85
C LEU A 173 -1.38 24.13 20.33
N GLN A 174 -0.50 24.76 21.12
CA GLN A 174 -0.77 25.14 22.50
C GLN A 174 -1.96 26.11 22.60
N GLU A 175 -2.13 27.00 21.62
CA GLU A 175 -3.31 27.88 21.59
C GLU A 175 -4.63 27.09 21.50
N ILE A 176 -4.61 25.94 20.82
CA ILE A 176 -5.76 25.04 20.71
C ILE A 176 -6.02 24.35 22.05
N VAL A 177 -4.97 23.89 22.69
CA VAL A 177 -5.03 23.27 24.03
C VAL A 177 -5.59 24.25 25.05
N ASP A 178 -5.06 25.47 25.09
CA ASP A 178 -5.51 26.52 26.00
C ASP A 178 -6.98 26.87 25.77
N PHE A 179 -7.42 26.90 24.51
CA PHE A 179 -8.81 27.10 24.17
C PHE A 179 -9.70 25.95 24.66
N LEU A 180 -9.30 24.68 24.46
CA LEU A 180 -10.08 23.53 24.91
C LEU A 180 -10.18 23.45 26.42
N LYS A 181 -9.13 23.92 27.15
CA LYS A 181 -9.12 24.02 28.62
C LYS A 181 -9.99 25.17 29.15
N GLU A 182 -9.93 26.34 28.53
CA GLU A 182 -10.60 27.57 29.01
C GLU A 182 -11.38 28.30 27.89
N PRO A 183 -12.44 27.71 27.30
CA PRO A 183 -13.15 28.28 26.16
C PRO A 183 -13.83 29.62 26.46
N GLU A 184 -14.29 29.81 27.70
CA GLU A 184 -14.97 31.04 28.12
C GLU A 184 -14.06 32.28 28.04
N ARG A 185 -12.80 32.16 28.36
CA ARG A 185 -11.81 33.24 28.32
C ARG A 185 -11.65 33.83 26.92
N PHE A 186 -11.66 32.98 25.89
CA PHE A 186 -11.51 33.41 24.50
C PHE A 186 -12.81 34.00 23.94
N THR A 187 -13.97 33.42 24.28
CA THR A 187 -15.29 33.91 23.84
C THR A 187 -15.64 35.26 24.43
N GLN A 188 -15.25 35.53 25.69
CA GLN A 188 -15.49 36.85 26.34
C GLN A 188 -14.71 37.99 25.64
N LEU A 189 -13.56 37.69 25.04
CA LEU A 189 -12.76 38.65 24.25
C LEU A 189 -13.21 38.76 22.79
N GLY A 190 -14.24 37.99 22.37
CA GLY A 190 -14.75 37.98 21.00
C GLY A 190 -13.86 37.21 20.01
N ALA A 191 -12.91 36.41 20.50
CA ALA A 191 -12.08 35.59 19.64
C ALA A 191 -12.91 34.48 18.99
N LYS A 192 -12.68 34.27 17.69
CA LYS A 192 -13.27 33.15 16.95
C LYS A 192 -12.31 32.00 16.97
N ILE A 193 -12.78 30.83 17.34
CA ILE A 193 -12.05 29.61 17.43
C ILE A 193 -11.88 29.02 16.04
N PRO A 194 -10.69 28.50 15.69
CA PRO A 194 -10.55 27.69 14.48
C PRO A 194 -11.38 26.42 14.62
N LYS A 195 -12.29 26.18 13.70
CA LYS A 195 -13.09 24.94 13.68
C LYS A 195 -12.27 23.74 13.28
N GLY A 196 -11.26 23.95 12.44
CA GLY A 196 -10.41 22.91 11.94
C GLY A 196 -8.97 23.35 11.73
N VAL A 197 -8.04 22.43 11.99
CA VAL A 197 -6.61 22.59 11.75
C VAL A 197 -6.13 21.48 10.85
N LEU A 198 -5.40 21.83 9.80
CA LEU A 198 -4.82 20.90 8.86
C LEU A 198 -3.32 20.75 9.16
N LEU A 199 -2.91 19.54 9.57
CA LEU A 199 -1.50 19.17 9.73
C LEU A 199 -0.95 18.70 8.36
N VAL A 200 -0.01 19.46 7.82
CA VAL A 200 0.59 19.20 6.52
C VAL A 200 2.05 18.81 6.68
N GLY A 201 2.54 17.82 5.96
CA GLY A 201 3.97 17.49 5.98
C GLY A 201 4.28 16.11 5.45
N PRO A 202 5.57 15.77 5.26
CA PRO A 202 6.00 14.48 4.78
C PRO A 202 5.51 13.32 5.65
N PRO A 203 5.46 12.08 5.11
CA PRO A 203 5.12 10.92 5.92
C PRO A 203 6.18 10.70 7.02
N GLY A 204 5.75 10.12 8.15
CA GLY A 204 6.65 9.79 9.26
C GLY A 204 7.07 10.97 10.15
N THR A 205 6.56 12.19 9.94
CA THR A 205 6.92 13.38 10.76
C THR A 205 6.16 13.47 12.08
N GLY A 206 5.30 12.50 12.40
CA GLY A 206 4.61 12.43 13.69
C GLY A 206 3.27 13.18 13.76
N LYS A 207 2.62 13.50 12.63
CA LYS A 207 1.33 14.23 12.60
C LYS A 207 0.24 13.57 13.45
N THR A 208 0.08 12.26 13.35
CA THR A 208 -0.90 11.49 14.14
C THR A 208 -0.53 11.48 15.62
N LEU A 209 0.75 11.35 15.96
CA LEU A 209 1.25 11.42 17.33
C LEU A 209 0.99 12.80 17.94
N LEU A 210 1.24 13.86 17.15
CA LEU A 210 1.01 15.23 17.56
C LEU A 210 -0.47 15.53 17.84
N ALA A 211 -1.38 15.02 16.97
CA ALA A 211 -2.81 15.17 17.19
C ALA A 211 -3.28 14.49 18.50
N ARG A 212 -2.73 13.30 18.82
CA ARG A 212 -2.98 12.63 20.10
C ARG A 212 -2.42 13.42 21.28
N ALA A 213 -1.22 14.00 21.12
CA ALA A 213 -0.59 14.78 22.16
C ALA A 213 -1.39 16.05 22.49
N VAL A 214 -1.99 16.71 21.49
CA VAL A 214 -2.91 17.84 21.70
C VAL A 214 -4.10 17.42 22.55
N ALA A 215 -4.71 16.28 22.26
CA ALA A 215 -5.85 15.78 23.03
C ALA A 215 -5.48 15.40 24.46
N GLY A 216 -4.35 14.72 24.64
CA GLY A 216 -3.85 14.36 25.96
C GLY A 216 -3.44 15.58 26.80
N GLU A 217 -2.82 16.59 26.17
CA GLU A 217 -2.46 17.83 26.83
C GLU A 217 -3.70 18.66 27.22
N ALA A 218 -4.75 18.61 26.38
CA ALA A 218 -6.03 19.29 26.69
C ALA A 218 -6.95 18.47 27.62
N ASP A 219 -6.62 17.22 27.92
CA ASP A 219 -7.43 16.26 28.70
C ASP A 219 -8.88 16.13 28.16
N VAL A 220 -9.01 15.99 26.83
CA VAL A 220 -10.30 15.84 26.14
C VAL A 220 -10.38 14.52 25.37
N PRO A 221 -11.61 13.99 25.15
CA PRO A 221 -11.81 12.81 24.32
C PRO A 221 -11.25 12.99 22.90
N PHE A 222 -10.64 11.89 22.36
CA PHE A 222 -10.02 11.86 21.04
C PHE A 222 -10.71 10.82 20.17
N TYR A 223 -11.29 11.26 19.05
CA TYR A 223 -11.92 10.40 18.05
C TYR A 223 -11.01 10.34 16.83
N SER A 224 -10.48 9.18 16.51
CA SER A 224 -9.57 9.00 15.37
C SER A 224 -10.18 8.11 14.30
N ILE A 225 -10.10 8.57 13.06
CA ILE A 225 -10.53 7.83 11.88
C ILE A 225 -9.57 8.11 10.72
N SER A 226 -9.34 7.12 9.85
CA SER A 226 -8.62 7.35 8.59
C SER A 226 -9.60 7.79 7.49
N GLY A 227 -9.16 8.74 6.65
CA GLY A 227 -9.92 9.14 5.46
C GLY A 227 -10.25 7.97 4.53
N SER A 228 -9.40 6.95 4.49
CA SER A 228 -9.64 5.73 3.74
C SER A 228 -10.83 4.91 4.26
N GLU A 229 -11.15 4.98 5.56
CA GLU A 229 -12.28 4.26 6.17
C GLU A 229 -13.66 4.83 5.77
N PHE A 230 -13.67 6.01 5.17
CA PHE A 230 -14.89 6.59 4.62
C PHE A 230 -15.18 6.13 3.19
N ILE A 231 -14.23 5.48 2.52
CA ILE A 231 -14.40 5.00 1.14
C ILE A 231 -15.02 3.62 1.18
N GLU A 232 -16.24 3.52 0.68
CA GLU A 232 -17.02 2.27 0.65
C GLU A 232 -17.52 1.96 -0.77
N LEU A 233 -17.90 0.71 -1.00
CA LEU A 233 -18.44 0.28 -2.29
C LEU A 233 -19.89 0.79 -2.53
N PHE A 234 -20.61 1.12 -1.45
CA PHE A 234 -22.01 1.55 -1.51
C PHE A 234 -22.12 3.05 -1.27
N VAL A 235 -22.73 3.74 -2.20
CA VAL A 235 -22.96 5.20 -2.13
C VAL A 235 -23.75 5.56 -0.89
N GLY A 236 -23.27 6.54 -0.13
CA GLY A 236 -23.92 7.09 1.05
C GLY A 236 -23.50 6.46 2.39
N VAL A 237 -22.77 5.34 2.40
CA VAL A 237 -22.30 4.71 3.65
C VAL A 237 -21.22 5.58 4.30
N GLY A 238 -20.26 6.08 3.52
CA GLY A 238 -19.21 6.99 4.00
C GLY A 238 -19.80 8.27 4.61
N ALA A 239 -20.77 8.89 3.94
CA ALA A 239 -21.47 10.07 4.46
C ALA A 239 -22.25 9.80 5.77
N SER A 240 -22.80 8.59 5.92
CA SER A 240 -23.47 8.19 7.18
C SER A 240 -22.47 8.06 8.32
N ARG A 241 -21.29 7.48 8.09
CA ARG A 241 -20.21 7.36 9.09
C ARG A 241 -19.69 8.73 9.53
N VAL A 242 -19.53 9.65 8.57
CA VAL A 242 -19.16 11.04 8.90
C VAL A 242 -20.19 11.63 9.86
N ARG A 243 -21.49 11.52 9.55
CA ARG A 243 -22.55 12.06 10.39
C ARG A 243 -22.53 11.46 11.79
N GLU A 244 -22.43 10.14 11.92
CA GLU A 244 -22.36 9.43 13.20
C GLU A 244 -21.16 9.91 14.04
N LEU A 245 -19.97 10.01 13.43
CA LEU A 245 -18.77 10.49 14.09
C LEU A 245 -18.95 11.90 14.65
N PHE A 246 -19.47 12.82 13.84
CA PHE A 246 -19.67 14.21 14.24
C PHE A 246 -20.81 14.35 15.27
N GLU A 247 -21.88 13.57 15.19
CA GLU A 247 -22.92 13.51 16.22
C GLU A 247 -22.39 13.03 17.57
N ASP A 248 -21.55 12.02 17.57
CA ASP A 248 -20.94 11.49 18.79
C ASP A 248 -19.94 12.48 19.38
N ALA A 249 -19.16 13.16 18.55
CA ALA A 249 -18.27 14.22 18.97
C ALA A 249 -19.06 15.40 19.60
N LYS A 250 -20.15 15.83 18.98
CA LYS A 250 -21.03 16.90 19.52
C LYS A 250 -21.63 16.53 20.88
N LYS A 251 -21.99 15.26 21.11
CA LYS A 251 -22.50 14.78 22.42
C LYS A 251 -21.46 14.79 23.53
N ASN A 252 -20.19 14.65 23.17
CA ASN A 252 -19.08 14.53 24.11
C ASN A 252 -18.12 15.73 24.08
N ALA A 253 -18.61 16.90 23.70
CA ALA A 253 -17.83 18.12 23.72
C ALA A 253 -17.50 18.55 25.19
N PRO A 254 -16.28 19.09 25.49
CA PRO A 254 -15.20 19.37 24.53
C PRO A 254 -14.46 18.11 24.09
N CYS A 255 -14.12 18.03 22.79
CA CYS A 255 -13.40 16.88 22.21
C CYS A 255 -12.64 17.25 20.94
N ILE A 256 -11.75 16.36 20.52
CA ILE A 256 -11.02 16.45 19.25
C ILE A 256 -11.45 15.32 18.32
N VAL A 257 -11.79 15.66 17.07
CA VAL A 257 -11.99 14.72 15.97
C VAL A 257 -10.75 14.78 15.08
N PHE A 258 -10.09 13.64 14.89
CA PHE A 258 -8.91 13.55 14.04
C PHE A 258 -9.21 12.70 12.81
N ILE A 259 -8.94 13.26 11.63
CA ILE A 259 -9.08 12.59 10.34
C ILE A 259 -7.67 12.46 9.74
N ASP A 260 -7.12 11.24 9.78
CA ASP A 260 -5.84 10.97 9.14
C ASP A 260 -6.01 10.74 7.64
N GLU A 261 -4.99 11.02 6.84
CA GLU A 261 -5.02 10.84 5.38
C GLU A 261 -6.26 11.43 4.72
N ILE A 262 -6.60 12.67 5.06
CA ILE A 262 -7.81 13.34 4.54
C ILE A 262 -7.82 13.45 3.01
N ASP A 263 -6.65 13.39 2.36
CA ASP A 263 -6.50 13.38 0.91
C ASP A 263 -7.13 12.15 0.24
N ALA A 264 -7.42 11.07 0.99
CA ALA A 264 -8.15 9.92 0.47
C ALA A 264 -9.58 10.30 0.02
N VAL A 265 -10.25 11.19 0.76
CA VAL A 265 -11.62 11.67 0.47
C VAL A 265 -11.65 13.11 -0.03
N GLY A 266 -10.66 13.93 0.35
CA GLY A 266 -10.61 15.38 0.11
C GLY A 266 -9.97 15.78 -1.22
N ARG A 267 -9.76 14.87 -2.16
CA ARG A 267 -9.09 15.16 -3.43
C ARG A 267 -9.93 16.05 -4.35
N SER A 268 -9.29 17.03 -5.00
CA SER A 268 -9.90 17.92 -5.99
C SER A 268 -10.53 17.16 -7.15
N ARG A 269 -11.59 17.74 -7.75
CA ARG A 269 -12.36 17.16 -8.85
C ARG A 269 -11.48 16.99 -10.08
N GLY A 270 -11.15 15.76 -10.43
CA GLY A 270 -10.48 15.42 -11.68
C GLY A 270 -11.49 14.84 -12.68
N ALA A 271 -11.26 15.07 -13.97
CA ALA A 271 -12.08 14.55 -15.06
C ALA A 271 -11.87 13.02 -15.25
N GLY A 272 -12.23 12.21 -14.24
CA GLY A 272 -12.15 10.75 -14.29
C GLY A 272 -13.53 10.12 -14.47
N LEU A 273 -13.70 9.35 -15.55
CA LEU A 273 -14.88 8.53 -15.82
C LEU A 273 -14.84 7.25 -14.97
N GLY A 274 -15.52 7.26 -13.80
CA GLY A 274 -15.64 6.04 -12.98
C GLY A 274 -16.53 6.22 -11.74
N GLY A 275 -17.43 5.28 -11.45
CA GLY A 275 -18.47 5.33 -10.41
C GLY A 275 -17.98 5.39 -8.94
N GLY A 276 -16.67 5.42 -8.67
CA GLY A 276 -16.12 5.64 -7.32
C GLY A 276 -15.91 7.11 -6.96
N HIS A 277 -16.19 8.04 -7.88
CA HIS A 277 -16.04 9.47 -7.63
C HIS A 277 -17.25 10.06 -6.87
N ASP A 278 -18.45 9.58 -7.16
CA ASP A 278 -19.70 10.11 -6.58
C ASP A 278 -19.77 9.88 -5.07
N GLU A 279 -19.26 8.75 -4.59
CA GLU A 279 -19.25 8.41 -3.17
C GLU A 279 -18.26 9.28 -2.39
N ARG A 280 -17.05 9.49 -2.93
CA ARG A 280 -16.04 10.36 -2.31
C ARG A 280 -16.53 11.80 -2.25
N GLU A 281 -17.14 12.30 -3.33
CA GLU A 281 -17.67 13.65 -3.37
C GLU A 281 -18.83 13.83 -2.39
N GLN A 282 -19.71 12.84 -2.24
CA GLN A 282 -20.79 12.86 -1.27
C GLN A 282 -20.25 12.88 0.16
N THR A 283 -19.22 12.06 0.44
CA THR A 283 -18.56 12.01 1.75
C THR A 283 -17.85 13.32 2.07
N LEU A 284 -17.12 13.89 1.10
CA LEU A 284 -16.48 15.20 1.25
C LEU A 284 -17.52 16.28 1.56
N ASN A 285 -18.60 16.33 0.78
CA ASN A 285 -19.68 17.31 1.00
C ASN A 285 -20.34 17.14 2.37
N GLN A 286 -20.43 15.90 2.89
CA GLN A 286 -20.93 15.67 4.25
C GLN A 286 -19.94 16.20 5.31
N ILE A 287 -18.60 15.95 5.16
CA ILE A 287 -17.60 16.54 6.06
C ILE A 287 -17.71 18.06 6.09
N LEU A 288 -17.79 18.69 4.91
CA LEU A 288 -17.92 20.13 4.78
C LEU A 288 -19.21 20.64 5.47
N SER A 289 -20.32 19.94 5.28
CA SER A 289 -21.62 20.29 5.88
C SER A 289 -21.60 20.17 7.41
N GLU A 290 -20.95 19.12 7.95
CA GLU A 290 -20.83 18.95 9.40
C GLU A 290 -19.93 20.02 10.03
N MET A 291 -18.84 20.40 9.35
CA MET A 291 -17.96 21.48 9.82
C MET A 291 -18.64 22.84 9.77
N ASP A 292 -19.42 23.11 8.72
CA ASP A 292 -20.19 24.36 8.61
C ASP A 292 -21.30 24.42 9.67
N GLY A 293 -21.83 23.25 10.07
CA GLY A 293 -22.91 23.11 11.06
C GLY A 293 -22.48 23.23 12.52
N PHE A 294 -21.19 23.48 12.84
CA PHE A 294 -20.78 23.76 14.22
C PHE A 294 -21.25 25.14 14.69
N GLU A 295 -21.96 25.14 15.81
CA GLU A 295 -22.32 26.36 16.52
C GLU A 295 -21.09 26.92 17.26
N SER A 296 -21.05 28.23 17.43
CA SER A 296 -19.95 28.94 18.08
C SER A 296 -19.67 28.49 19.54
N ASN A 297 -20.62 27.79 20.16
CA ASN A 297 -20.55 27.31 21.55
C ASN A 297 -20.12 25.84 21.66
N GLN A 298 -19.97 25.13 20.57
CA GLN A 298 -19.55 23.72 20.60
C GLN A 298 -18.02 23.65 20.56
N ALA A 299 -17.41 23.27 21.68
CA ALA A 299 -15.96 23.10 21.78
C ALA A 299 -15.51 21.77 21.12
N VAL A 300 -15.78 21.60 19.83
CA VAL A 300 -15.32 20.49 19.01
C VAL A 300 -14.31 21.03 18.01
N ILE A 301 -13.10 20.51 18.02
CA ILE A 301 -12.05 20.88 17.07
C ILE A 301 -11.74 19.68 16.16
N VAL A 302 -11.72 19.94 14.86
CA VAL A 302 -11.37 18.94 13.87
C VAL A 302 -9.91 19.11 13.49
N LEU A 303 -9.09 18.12 13.79
CA LEU A 303 -7.71 18.04 13.27
C LEU A 303 -7.73 17.12 12.05
N ALA A 304 -7.08 17.50 10.97
CA ALA A 304 -6.86 16.61 9.83
C ALA A 304 -5.38 16.53 9.50
N ALA A 305 -4.93 15.40 8.97
CA ALA A 305 -3.57 15.24 8.51
C ALA A 305 -3.52 14.83 7.04
N THR A 306 -2.55 15.37 6.30
CA THR A 306 -2.27 14.99 4.92
C THR A 306 -0.78 15.01 4.62
N ASN A 307 -0.35 14.12 3.74
CA ASN A 307 0.98 14.15 3.16
C ASN A 307 0.99 14.90 1.81
N ARG A 308 -0.19 15.21 1.26
CA ARG A 308 -0.36 15.78 -0.09
C ARG A 308 -1.35 16.95 -0.08
N PRO A 309 -0.94 18.12 0.39
CA PRO A 309 -1.79 19.30 0.40
C PRO A 309 -2.17 19.79 -1.02
N ASP A 310 -1.34 19.46 -2.02
CA ASP A 310 -1.48 19.82 -3.43
C ASP A 310 -2.74 19.22 -4.09
N VAL A 311 -3.18 18.05 -3.63
CA VAL A 311 -4.33 17.35 -4.20
C VAL A 311 -5.67 17.69 -3.53
N LEU A 312 -5.64 18.43 -2.41
CA LEU A 312 -6.85 18.74 -1.64
C LEU A 312 -7.78 19.72 -2.37
N ASP A 313 -9.08 19.49 -2.22
CA ASP A 313 -10.11 20.42 -2.71
C ASP A 313 -10.01 21.75 -1.95
N ALA A 314 -9.94 22.85 -2.70
CA ALA A 314 -9.87 24.20 -2.14
C ALA A 314 -11.04 24.54 -1.19
N ALA A 315 -12.17 23.82 -1.28
CA ALA A 315 -13.29 23.99 -0.38
C ALA A 315 -12.98 23.57 1.07
N LEU A 316 -12.06 22.63 1.28
CA LEU A 316 -11.63 22.21 2.62
C LEU A 316 -10.87 23.30 3.37
N VAL A 317 -10.04 24.06 2.66
CA VAL A 317 -9.13 25.07 3.25
C VAL A 317 -9.74 26.47 3.31
N ARG A 318 -11.06 26.60 3.04
CA ARG A 318 -11.76 27.88 3.16
C ARG A 318 -11.98 28.26 4.63
N PRO A 319 -11.98 29.59 4.94
CA PRO A 319 -12.29 30.08 6.27
C PRO A 319 -13.60 29.50 6.84
N GLY A 320 -13.57 29.06 8.11
CA GLY A 320 -14.67 28.39 8.78
C GLY A 320 -14.65 26.87 8.68
N ARG A 321 -13.64 26.27 8.02
CA ARG A 321 -13.37 24.85 7.90
C ARG A 321 -11.96 24.56 8.41
N PHE A 322 -11.03 24.08 7.56
CA PHE A 322 -9.61 23.99 7.92
C PHE A 322 -8.91 25.32 7.62
N ASP A 323 -9.21 26.29 8.43
CA ASP A 323 -8.74 27.67 8.26
C ASP A 323 -7.33 27.91 8.81
N ARG A 324 -6.81 26.96 9.60
CA ARG A 324 -5.43 26.99 10.09
C ARG A 324 -4.67 25.79 9.50
N GLN A 325 -3.51 26.08 8.90
CA GLN A 325 -2.59 25.06 8.39
C GLN A 325 -1.31 25.10 9.19
N VAL A 326 -0.92 23.95 9.74
CA VAL A 326 0.30 23.77 10.50
C VAL A 326 1.22 22.83 9.74
N VAL A 327 2.38 23.34 9.35
CA VAL A 327 3.36 22.57 8.59
C VAL A 327 4.28 21.82 9.54
N VAL A 328 4.26 20.48 9.44
CA VAL A 328 5.08 19.56 10.23
C VAL A 328 6.22 19.08 9.35
N GLU A 329 7.33 19.78 9.38
CA GLU A 329 8.52 19.47 8.58
C GLU A 329 9.33 18.31 9.16
N ARG A 330 10.32 17.84 8.38
CA ARG A 330 11.32 16.89 8.89
C ARG A 330 12.12 17.55 10.02
N PRO A 331 12.53 16.78 11.05
CA PRO A 331 13.23 17.33 12.19
C PRO A 331 14.64 17.80 11.78
N GLN A 332 15.04 18.97 12.28
CA GLN A 332 16.43 19.46 12.24
C GLN A 332 17.29 18.64 13.20
N LYS A 333 18.62 18.83 13.19
CA LYS A 333 19.60 18.10 14.00
C LYS A 333 19.17 17.96 15.45
N ASP A 334 18.83 19.06 16.13
CA ASP A 334 18.42 19.06 17.54
C ASP A 334 17.14 18.25 17.76
N GLY A 335 16.20 18.34 16.79
CA GLY A 335 14.97 17.56 16.80
C GLY A 335 15.26 16.07 16.63
N ARG A 336 16.18 15.68 15.74
CA ARG A 336 16.56 14.27 15.56
C ARG A 336 17.24 13.70 16.80
N CYS A 337 18.14 14.46 17.44
CA CYS A 337 18.76 14.06 18.68
C CYS A 337 17.71 13.81 19.76
N ALA A 338 16.77 14.74 19.96
CA ALA A 338 15.69 14.58 20.93
C ALA A 338 14.75 13.41 20.61
N ILE A 339 14.49 13.11 19.32
CA ILE A 339 13.70 11.95 18.88
C ILE A 339 14.46 10.65 19.21
N LEU A 340 15.76 10.58 18.91
CA LEU A 340 16.59 9.43 19.23
C LEU A 340 16.62 9.19 20.75
N GLU A 341 16.74 10.25 21.57
CA GLU A 341 16.68 10.14 23.04
C GLU A 341 15.36 9.52 23.52
N VAL A 342 14.24 9.91 22.92
CA VAL A 342 12.92 9.35 23.28
C VAL A 342 12.85 7.86 22.94
N HIS A 343 13.24 7.47 21.71
CA HIS A 343 13.14 6.08 21.26
C HIS A 343 14.19 5.16 21.91
N THR A 344 15.33 5.70 22.37
CA THR A 344 16.37 4.91 23.02
C THR A 344 16.28 4.89 24.54
N ARG A 345 15.38 5.68 25.15
CA ARG A 345 15.24 5.83 26.62
C ARG A 345 15.14 4.51 27.37
N GLN A 346 14.49 3.50 26.80
CA GLN A 346 14.30 2.18 27.41
C GLN A 346 15.30 1.13 26.90
N MET A 347 16.22 1.53 26.01
CA MET A 347 17.16 0.60 25.39
C MET A 347 18.48 0.57 26.19
N PRO A 348 19.12 -0.59 26.32
CA PRO A 348 20.42 -0.73 26.99
C PRO A 348 21.54 -0.23 26.08
N LEU A 349 21.80 1.08 26.10
CA LEU A 349 22.90 1.66 25.32
C LEU A 349 24.25 1.42 25.99
N SER A 350 25.28 1.27 25.19
CA SER A 350 26.68 1.30 25.60
C SER A 350 27.14 2.76 25.80
N SER A 351 28.22 2.96 26.53
CA SER A 351 28.76 4.32 26.85
C SER A 351 29.43 4.99 25.65
N ASP A 352 29.67 4.25 24.56
CA ASP A 352 30.27 4.73 23.32
C ASP A 352 29.24 5.37 22.37
N VAL A 353 27.92 5.24 22.64
CA VAL A 353 26.86 5.76 21.77
C VAL A 353 26.74 7.26 21.92
N ASP A 354 27.00 7.96 20.81
CA ASP A 354 26.83 9.40 20.67
C ASP A 354 25.57 9.70 19.81
N LEU A 355 24.47 10.08 20.49
CA LEU A 355 23.22 10.41 19.83
C LEU A 355 23.31 11.70 19.00
N ASP A 356 24.21 12.63 19.35
CA ASP A 356 24.41 13.85 18.58
C ASP A 356 25.14 13.55 17.27
N ALA A 357 26.14 12.67 17.31
CA ALA A 357 26.81 12.19 16.08
C ALA A 357 25.83 11.42 15.18
N LEU A 358 24.97 10.58 15.74
CA LEU A 358 23.91 9.89 14.98
C LEU A 358 22.92 10.89 14.38
N ALA A 359 22.54 11.94 15.11
CA ALA A 359 21.67 12.99 14.60
C ALA A 359 22.32 13.76 13.45
N ARG A 360 23.62 14.03 13.50
CA ARG A 360 24.38 14.60 12.36
C ARG A 360 24.35 13.67 11.14
N GLY A 361 24.58 12.38 11.34
CA GLY A 361 24.64 11.38 10.27
C GLY A 361 23.29 10.97 9.67
N THR A 362 22.15 11.47 10.18
CA THR A 362 20.80 11.11 9.75
C THR A 362 20.02 12.27 9.15
N ILE A 363 20.70 13.12 8.37
CA ILE A 363 20.08 14.26 7.69
C ILE A 363 18.96 13.76 6.78
N GLY A 364 17.80 14.42 6.86
CA GLY A 364 16.63 14.09 6.05
C GLY A 364 15.78 12.94 6.59
N PHE A 365 16.15 12.28 7.70
CA PHE A 365 15.33 11.27 8.35
C PHE A 365 14.11 11.92 9.01
N SER A 366 12.97 11.25 8.86
CA SER A 366 11.75 11.56 9.60
C SER A 366 11.78 10.93 11.00
N GLY A 367 10.81 11.25 11.84
CA GLY A 367 10.67 10.60 13.16
C GLY A 367 10.53 9.08 13.06
N ALA A 368 9.77 8.60 12.09
CA ALA A 368 9.60 7.17 11.86
C ALA A 368 10.89 6.48 11.37
N ASP A 369 11.71 7.18 10.57
CA ASP A 369 13.01 6.64 10.14
C ASP A 369 13.97 6.51 11.33
N LEU A 370 13.95 7.46 12.27
CA LEU A 370 14.76 7.43 13.49
C LEU A 370 14.29 6.35 14.48
N GLU A 371 12.99 6.14 14.61
CA GLU A 371 12.42 5.02 15.37
C GLU A 371 12.88 3.68 14.78
N ASN A 372 12.79 3.56 13.44
CA ASN A 372 13.25 2.38 12.74
C ASN A 372 14.76 2.16 12.91
N LEU A 373 15.56 3.24 12.90
CA LEU A 373 17.01 3.18 13.13
C LEU A 373 17.32 2.61 14.52
N ALA A 374 16.66 3.10 15.56
CA ALA A 374 16.84 2.60 16.92
C ALA A 374 16.47 1.12 17.03
N ASN A 375 15.34 0.72 16.42
CA ASN A 375 14.90 -0.67 16.40
C ASN A 375 15.87 -1.58 15.62
N GLU A 376 16.33 -1.16 14.44
CA GLU A 376 17.30 -1.94 13.63
C GLU A 376 18.65 -2.08 14.31
N ALA A 377 19.12 -1.04 15.03
CA ALA A 377 20.33 -1.11 15.83
C ALA A 377 20.20 -2.15 16.95
N ALA A 378 19.06 -2.19 17.64
CA ALA A 378 18.78 -3.20 18.65
C ALA A 378 18.74 -4.63 18.07
N LEU A 379 18.12 -4.80 16.91
CA LEU A 379 18.09 -6.09 16.19
C LEU A 379 19.50 -6.53 15.77
N MET A 380 20.34 -5.59 15.32
CA MET A 380 21.74 -5.87 14.96
C MET A 380 22.58 -6.28 16.15
N ALA A 381 22.46 -5.56 17.28
CA ALA A 381 23.12 -5.90 18.53
C ALA A 381 22.72 -7.31 19.00
N ALA A 382 21.42 -7.63 18.97
CA ALA A 382 20.90 -8.95 19.35
C ALA A 382 21.46 -10.08 18.46
N ARG A 383 21.51 -9.89 17.14
CA ARG A 383 22.08 -10.88 16.19
C ARG A 383 23.56 -11.16 16.45
N ARG A 384 24.30 -10.18 16.97
CA ARG A 384 25.74 -10.31 17.31
C ARG A 384 25.98 -10.81 18.73
N GLY A 385 24.92 -11.01 19.50
CA GLY A 385 25.04 -11.44 20.88
C GLY A 385 25.49 -10.34 21.83
N HIS A 386 25.44 -9.06 21.43
CA HIS A 386 25.76 -7.94 22.29
C HIS A 386 24.69 -7.80 23.38
N LYS A 387 25.12 -7.50 24.61
CA LYS A 387 24.20 -7.21 25.73
C LYS A 387 23.76 -5.75 25.77
N ARG A 388 24.46 -4.88 25.06
CA ARG A 388 24.20 -3.46 24.92
C ARG A 388 24.35 -3.05 23.48
N ILE A 389 23.61 -2.04 23.07
CA ILE A 389 23.66 -1.50 21.71
C ILE A 389 24.86 -0.57 21.62
N THR A 390 25.76 -0.80 20.68
CA THR A 390 26.97 0.01 20.46
C THR A 390 26.79 1.02 19.35
N GLN A 391 27.67 2.03 19.29
CA GLN A 391 27.72 3.00 18.17
C GLN A 391 27.81 2.28 16.82
N GLY A 392 28.65 1.23 16.71
CA GLY A 392 28.79 0.46 15.48
C GLY A 392 27.54 -0.33 15.05
N ASP A 393 26.63 -0.66 15.99
CA ASP A 393 25.35 -1.27 15.64
C ASP A 393 24.40 -0.23 15.01
N PHE A 394 24.41 1.01 15.52
CA PHE A 394 23.67 2.13 14.93
C PHE A 394 24.18 2.52 13.53
N GLU A 395 25.50 2.57 13.33
CA GLU A 395 26.08 2.89 12.02
C GLU A 395 25.70 1.85 10.97
N ARG A 396 25.79 0.57 11.32
CA ARG A 396 25.34 -0.50 10.41
C ARG A 396 23.84 -0.48 10.16
N ALA A 397 23.04 -0.13 11.16
CA ALA A 397 21.60 0.04 10.98
C ALA A 397 21.30 1.22 10.05
N LYS A 398 22.01 2.33 10.21
CA LYS A 398 21.94 3.50 9.34
C LYS A 398 22.27 3.11 7.88
N ASP A 399 23.39 2.43 7.69
CA ASP A 399 23.79 1.95 6.36
C ASP A 399 22.74 1.03 5.74
N LYS A 400 22.18 0.09 6.52
CA LYS A 400 21.12 -0.81 6.05
C LYS A 400 19.87 -0.04 5.60
N ILE A 401 19.48 1.01 6.33
CA ILE A 401 18.30 1.82 6.01
C ILE A 401 18.57 2.68 4.76
N GLN A 402 19.74 3.31 4.67
CA GLN A 402 20.08 4.21 3.57
C GLN A 402 20.46 3.48 2.29
N LEU A 403 21.27 2.42 2.39
CA LEU A 403 21.87 1.72 1.25
C LEU A 403 21.19 0.39 0.92
N GLY A 404 20.40 -0.14 1.86
CA GLY A 404 19.77 -1.45 1.74
C GLY A 404 20.59 -2.60 2.34
N THR A 405 20.09 -3.83 2.19
CA THR A 405 20.77 -5.04 2.66
C THR A 405 21.97 -5.38 1.78
N LEU A 406 22.98 -5.99 2.39
CA LEU A 406 24.10 -6.60 1.67
C LEU A 406 23.59 -7.64 0.67
N ARG A 407 24.17 -7.67 -0.51
CA ARG A 407 23.90 -8.70 -1.53
C ARG A 407 24.99 -9.76 -1.45
N ASP A 408 24.60 -11.01 -1.49
CA ASP A 408 25.53 -12.16 -1.51
C ASP A 408 26.07 -12.44 -2.93
N GLU A 409 25.95 -11.50 -3.85
CA GLU A 409 26.48 -11.65 -5.22
C GLU A 409 27.99 -11.38 -5.22
N ALA A 410 28.75 -12.37 -5.64
CA ALA A 410 30.16 -12.20 -5.90
C ALA A 410 30.36 -11.38 -7.20
N MET A 411 30.87 -10.16 -7.07
CA MET A 411 31.28 -9.35 -8.22
C MET A 411 32.50 -10.01 -8.90
N SER A 412 32.54 -9.93 -10.21
CA SER A 412 33.76 -10.31 -10.94
C SER A 412 34.89 -9.31 -10.64
N GLU A 413 36.15 -9.74 -10.70
CA GLU A 413 37.30 -8.83 -10.48
C GLU A 413 37.25 -7.61 -11.38
N ARG A 414 36.80 -7.76 -12.63
CA ARG A 414 36.63 -6.65 -13.56
C ARG A 414 35.53 -5.66 -13.12
N GLU A 415 34.41 -6.17 -12.64
CA GLU A 415 33.32 -5.33 -12.12
C GLU A 415 33.73 -4.61 -10.83
N LYS A 416 34.49 -5.30 -9.97
CA LYS A 416 35.05 -4.73 -8.75
C LYS A 416 36.01 -3.57 -9.07
N GLU A 417 36.89 -3.78 -10.02
CA GLU A 417 37.83 -2.74 -10.48
C GLU A 417 37.08 -1.55 -11.08
N LEU A 418 36.10 -1.80 -11.94
CA LEU A 418 35.32 -0.78 -12.61
C LEU A 418 34.51 0.06 -11.61
N THR A 419 33.83 -0.60 -10.65
CA THR A 419 33.11 0.07 -9.58
C THR A 419 34.06 0.88 -8.68
N ALA A 420 35.23 0.35 -8.38
CA ALA A 420 36.21 1.05 -7.56
C ALA A 420 36.71 2.33 -8.23
N TYR A 421 36.99 2.33 -9.53
CA TYR A 421 37.33 3.56 -10.26
C TYR A 421 36.17 4.53 -10.33
N HIS A 422 34.94 4.04 -10.51
CA HIS A 422 33.74 4.86 -10.52
C HIS A 422 33.56 5.63 -9.20
N GLU A 423 33.56 4.92 -8.08
CA GLU A 423 33.40 5.52 -6.74
C GLU A 423 34.60 6.40 -6.36
N SER A 424 35.81 6.00 -6.72
CA SER A 424 37.01 6.82 -6.52
C SER A 424 36.94 8.12 -7.32
N GLY A 425 36.31 8.11 -8.50
CA GLY A 425 36.08 9.30 -9.31
C GLY A 425 35.20 10.33 -8.60
N HIS A 426 34.07 9.88 -8.02
CA HIS A 426 33.19 10.73 -7.22
C HIS A 426 33.92 11.29 -6.00
N ALA A 427 34.58 10.43 -5.24
CA ALA A 427 35.28 10.78 -4.01
C ALA A 427 36.42 11.78 -4.27
N LEU A 428 37.26 11.54 -5.26
CA LEU A 428 38.41 12.40 -5.54
C LEU A 428 38.00 13.80 -6.00
N ILE A 429 36.97 13.91 -6.84
CA ILE A 429 36.41 15.19 -7.26
C ILE A 429 35.83 15.93 -6.05
N ALA A 430 35.11 15.26 -5.18
CA ALA A 430 34.54 15.86 -3.98
C ALA A 430 35.63 16.40 -3.03
N LEU A 431 36.74 15.70 -2.91
CA LEU A 431 37.88 16.11 -2.08
C LEU A 431 38.67 17.32 -2.66
N LEU A 432 38.72 17.43 -3.98
CA LEU A 432 39.54 18.46 -4.65
C LEU A 432 38.78 19.77 -4.96
N LEU A 433 37.46 19.73 -5.03
CA LEU A 433 36.64 20.90 -5.28
C LEU A 433 36.38 21.67 -3.98
N PRO A 434 36.44 23.00 -4.00
CA PRO A 434 36.01 23.86 -2.90
C PRO A 434 34.47 23.87 -2.83
N GLU A 435 33.92 24.24 -1.69
CA GLU A 435 32.48 24.37 -1.48
C GLU A 435 31.72 23.06 -1.83
N THR A 436 32.18 21.93 -1.29
CA THR A 436 31.57 20.62 -1.43
C THR A 436 31.36 20.00 -0.06
N ASP A 437 30.42 19.10 0.05
CA ASP A 437 30.23 18.34 1.26
C ASP A 437 31.40 17.36 1.47
N PRO A 438 31.92 17.20 2.71
CA PRO A 438 32.98 16.26 3.02
C PRO A 438 32.61 14.81 2.68
N VAL A 439 33.61 14.07 2.19
CA VAL A 439 33.47 12.63 1.96
C VAL A 439 33.54 11.91 3.30
N HIS A 440 32.49 11.15 3.63
CA HIS A 440 32.41 10.37 4.88
C HIS A 440 32.87 8.94 4.69
N SER A 441 32.46 8.28 3.60
CA SER A 441 32.89 6.90 3.31
C SER A 441 32.76 6.61 1.82
N VAL A 442 33.59 5.66 1.35
CA VAL A 442 33.52 5.10 0.01
C VAL A 442 33.49 3.59 0.13
N THR A 443 32.56 2.95 -0.53
CA THR A 443 32.40 1.49 -0.49
C THR A 443 32.09 0.91 -1.85
N ILE A 444 32.66 -0.26 -2.12
CA ILE A 444 32.35 -1.08 -3.30
C ILE A 444 31.62 -2.38 -2.91
N VAL A 445 31.14 -2.46 -1.67
CA VAL A 445 30.32 -3.59 -1.22
C VAL A 445 28.90 -3.44 -1.77
N PRO A 446 28.38 -4.40 -2.56
CA PRO A 446 27.07 -4.28 -3.17
C PRO A 446 25.95 -4.24 -2.12
N ARG A 447 25.11 -3.19 -2.18
CA ARG A 447 23.96 -3.04 -1.29
C ARG A 447 22.72 -2.60 -2.07
N GLY A 448 21.58 -3.23 -1.83
CA GLY A 448 20.33 -2.87 -2.50
C GLY A 448 20.45 -2.91 -4.03
N ARG A 449 20.39 -1.75 -4.68
CA ARG A 449 20.58 -1.59 -6.14
C ARG A 449 21.96 -1.07 -6.54
N ALA A 450 22.73 -0.55 -5.59
CA ALA A 450 24.04 0.04 -5.84
C ALA A 450 25.13 -1.02 -5.72
N LEU A 451 26.11 -0.97 -6.63
CA LEU A 451 27.31 -1.79 -6.59
C LEU A 451 28.41 -1.16 -5.73
N GLY A 452 28.41 0.17 -5.62
CA GLY A 452 29.23 0.97 -4.76
C GLY A 452 28.49 2.24 -4.34
N VAL A 453 29.00 2.97 -3.37
CA VAL A 453 28.44 4.24 -2.90
C VAL A 453 29.53 5.13 -2.33
N THR A 454 29.58 6.37 -2.78
CA THR A 454 30.37 7.45 -2.17
C THR A 454 29.45 8.33 -1.33
N GLN A 455 29.59 8.26 0.00
CA GLN A 455 28.78 9.05 0.94
C GLN A 455 29.45 10.39 1.24
N GLN A 456 28.68 11.46 1.06
CA GLN A 456 29.03 12.80 1.50
C GLN A 456 28.09 13.23 2.63
N LEU A 457 28.62 13.83 3.68
CA LEU A 457 27.81 14.36 4.79
C LEU A 457 27.91 15.88 4.81
N PRO A 458 26.79 16.60 4.63
CA PRO A 458 26.78 18.05 4.78
C PRO A 458 27.23 18.47 6.17
N VAL A 459 28.08 19.49 6.24
CA VAL A 459 28.56 20.04 7.51
C VAL A 459 27.42 20.72 8.28
N GLU A 460 26.57 21.45 7.55
CA GLU A 460 25.42 22.17 8.08
C GLU A 460 24.16 21.90 7.25
N GLU A 461 23.01 21.97 7.87
CA GLU A 461 21.72 21.90 7.18
C GLU A 461 21.43 23.23 6.49
N THR A 462 21.89 23.36 5.24
CA THR A 462 21.66 24.56 4.43
C THR A 462 20.35 24.44 3.64
N HIS A 463 19.56 25.52 3.70
CA HIS A 463 18.30 25.61 2.92
C HIS A 463 18.49 26.35 1.60
N ASN A 464 19.57 27.13 1.45
CA ASN A 464 19.88 27.89 0.26
C ASN A 464 21.24 27.50 -0.30
N TYR A 465 21.23 26.93 -1.49
CA TYR A 465 22.45 26.49 -2.17
C TYR A 465 22.94 27.53 -3.17
N SER A 466 24.24 27.81 -3.18
CA SER A 466 24.86 28.69 -4.16
C SER A 466 24.91 28.02 -5.55
N ARG A 467 24.95 28.84 -6.62
CA ARG A 467 25.17 28.33 -7.98
C ARG A 467 26.46 27.51 -8.08
N THR A 468 27.52 27.96 -7.41
CA THR A 468 28.83 27.29 -7.39
C THR A 468 28.74 25.91 -6.75
N TYR A 469 28.10 25.81 -5.60
CA TYR A 469 27.87 24.52 -4.92
C TYR A 469 27.11 23.54 -5.82
N LEU A 470 26.01 23.98 -6.47
CA LEU A 470 25.22 23.12 -7.34
C LEU A 470 25.98 22.67 -8.59
N LEU A 471 26.77 23.56 -9.21
CA LEU A 471 27.63 23.17 -10.32
C LEU A 471 28.70 22.17 -9.89
N ASN A 472 29.32 22.36 -8.71
CA ASN A 472 30.28 21.41 -8.16
C ASN A 472 29.62 20.06 -7.91
N ARG A 473 28.36 20.05 -7.43
CA ARG A 473 27.58 18.83 -7.25
C ARG A 473 27.37 18.08 -8.57
N ILE A 474 27.07 18.77 -9.66
CA ILE A 474 26.96 18.16 -11.00
C ILE A 474 28.31 17.54 -11.43
N VAL A 475 29.44 18.26 -11.18
CA VAL A 475 30.78 17.73 -11.50
C VAL A 475 31.07 16.44 -10.73
N ILE A 476 30.70 16.39 -9.44
CA ILE A 476 30.85 15.18 -8.61
C ILE A 476 30.03 14.04 -9.17
N LEU A 477 28.75 14.27 -9.48
CA LEU A 477 27.84 13.25 -10.04
C LEU A 477 28.37 12.69 -11.38
N LEU A 478 29.06 13.48 -12.18
CA LEU A 478 29.67 13.03 -13.43
C LEU A 478 31.06 12.41 -13.24
N GLY A 479 31.57 12.41 -12.00
CA GLY A 479 32.93 11.94 -11.65
C GLY A 479 33.15 10.45 -11.91
N GLY A 480 32.20 9.60 -11.55
CA GLY A 480 32.28 8.16 -11.79
C GLY A 480 32.40 7.84 -13.28
N ARG A 481 31.51 8.40 -14.11
CA ARG A 481 31.57 8.26 -15.57
C ARG A 481 32.87 8.82 -16.17
N ALA A 482 33.35 9.95 -15.66
CA ALA A 482 34.63 10.54 -16.12
C ALA A 482 35.83 9.67 -15.76
N ALA A 483 35.83 8.99 -14.62
CA ALA A 483 36.87 8.04 -14.23
C ALA A 483 36.85 6.79 -15.14
N GLU A 484 35.68 6.24 -15.43
CA GLU A 484 35.53 5.14 -16.38
C GLU A 484 36.09 5.49 -17.78
N ASP A 485 35.74 6.69 -18.30
CA ASP A 485 36.26 7.16 -19.59
C ASP A 485 37.76 7.36 -19.57
N LEU A 486 38.31 7.94 -18.51
CA LEU A 486 39.73 8.23 -18.41
C LEU A 486 40.57 6.95 -18.40
N VAL A 487 40.11 5.88 -17.69
CA VAL A 487 40.88 4.67 -17.44
C VAL A 487 40.58 3.59 -18.48
N PHE A 488 39.31 3.28 -18.71
CA PHE A 488 38.89 2.14 -19.53
C PHE A 488 38.49 2.53 -20.95
N LYS A 489 38.26 3.83 -21.23
CA LYS A 489 37.71 4.32 -22.51
C LYS A 489 36.37 3.66 -22.88
N GLU A 490 35.62 3.24 -21.88
CA GLU A 490 34.31 2.61 -22.00
C GLU A 490 33.31 3.32 -21.08
N PHE A 491 32.04 3.20 -21.40
CA PHE A 491 30.94 3.70 -20.57
C PHE A 491 30.07 2.54 -20.13
N THR A 492 29.71 2.53 -18.86
CA THR A 492 28.85 1.48 -18.31
C THR A 492 27.47 2.00 -17.95
N THR A 493 26.56 1.06 -17.71
CA THR A 493 25.22 1.38 -17.22
C THR A 493 25.22 1.81 -15.74
N GLY A 494 26.34 1.67 -15.03
CA GLY A 494 26.49 2.05 -13.63
C GLY A 494 26.21 3.54 -13.38
N ALA A 495 26.60 4.38 -14.33
CA ALA A 495 26.39 5.84 -14.25
C ALA A 495 24.94 6.31 -14.53
N GLN A 496 23.96 5.40 -14.71
CA GLN A 496 22.58 5.81 -15.07
C GLN A 496 21.98 6.76 -14.02
N ASN A 497 22.05 6.40 -12.75
CA ASN A 497 21.46 7.17 -11.66
C ASN A 497 22.13 8.54 -11.50
N ASP A 498 23.44 8.62 -11.69
CA ASP A 498 24.22 9.86 -11.59
C ASP A 498 23.88 10.81 -12.72
N LEU A 499 23.75 10.29 -13.94
CA LEU A 499 23.29 11.07 -15.10
C LEU A 499 21.87 11.60 -14.91
N GLU A 500 20.97 10.80 -14.35
CA GLU A 500 19.60 11.22 -14.06
C GLU A 500 19.59 12.32 -13.00
N GLN A 501 20.32 12.16 -11.90
CA GLN A 501 20.44 13.17 -10.86
C GLN A 501 21.10 14.46 -11.37
N ALA A 502 22.18 14.37 -12.14
CA ALA A 502 22.86 15.51 -12.73
C ALA A 502 21.94 16.28 -13.68
N THR A 503 21.19 15.58 -14.52
CA THR A 503 20.24 16.20 -15.47
C THR A 503 19.10 16.88 -14.72
N ASN A 504 18.50 16.23 -13.74
CA ASN A 504 17.43 16.80 -12.92
C ASN A 504 17.90 18.05 -12.15
N LEU A 505 19.15 18.04 -11.66
CA LEU A 505 19.72 19.18 -10.96
C LEU A 505 19.96 20.35 -11.92
N ALA A 506 20.53 20.10 -13.09
CA ALA A 506 20.73 21.11 -14.13
C ALA A 506 19.40 21.71 -14.61
N GLU A 507 18.37 20.88 -14.81
CA GLU A 507 17.03 21.33 -15.17
C GLU A 507 16.43 22.26 -14.12
N ARG A 508 16.54 21.91 -12.82
CA ARG A 508 16.08 22.78 -11.73
C ARG A 508 16.83 24.10 -11.68
N MET A 509 18.14 24.08 -11.91
CA MET A 509 18.95 25.29 -11.95
C MET A 509 18.51 26.23 -13.07
N VAL A 510 18.23 25.68 -14.24
CA VAL A 510 17.82 26.43 -15.44
C VAL A 510 16.38 26.88 -15.36
N CYS A 511 15.44 25.91 -15.05
CA CYS A 511 14.02 26.15 -15.17
C CYS A 511 13.39 26.74 -13.90
N LEU A 512 13.82 26.34 -12.70
CA LEU A 512 13.13 26.75 -11.47
C LEU A 512 13.84 27.90 -10.75
N TRP A 513 15.18 27.87 -10.72
CA TRP A 513 15.97 28.85 -9.92
C TRP A 513 16.56 29.99 -10.74
N GLY A 514 16.38 29.97 -12.08
CA GLY A 514 16.85 31.04 -12.95
C GLY A 514 18.37 31.28 -12.89
N MET A 515 19.14 30.18 -12.70
CA MET A 515 20.62 30.24 -12.53
C MET A 515 21.39 30.19 -13.84
N SER A 516 20.70 30.26 -15.00
CA SER A 516 21.34 30.37 -16.32
C SER A 516 21.49 31.83 -16.75
N GLU A 517 22.64 32.16 -17.28
CA GLU A 517 22.89 33.51 -17.83
C GLU A 517 22.20 33.71 -19.20
N LYS A 518 22.05 32.64 -19.99
CA LYS A 518 21.42 32.71 -21.32
C LYS A 518 19.92 32.87 -21.24
N ILE A 519 19.28 32.21 -20.26
CA ILE A 519 17.84 32.26 -20.09
C ILE A 519 17.41 33.39 -19.17
N GLY A 520 18.26 33.76 -18.21
CA GLY A 520 18.02 34.83 -17.25
C GLY A 520 17.15 34.39 -16.06
N PRO A 521 16.75 35.33 -15.18
CA PRO A 521 16.02 35.07 -13.95
C PRO A 521 14.53 34.84 -14.21
N VAL A 522 14.19 33.78 -14.95
CA VAL A 522 12.83 33.38 -15.30
C VAL A 522 12.58 31.99 -14.79
N SER A 523 11.37 31.73 -14.24
CA SER A 523 10.95 30.40 -13.80
C SER A 523 9.98 29.81 -14.81
N PHE A 524 10.31 28.65 -15.34
CA PHE A 524 9.48 27.86 -16.25
C PHE A 524 9.03 26.59 -15.53
N LYS A 525 7.73 26.40 -15.37
CA LYS A 525 7.19 25.11 -14.92
C LYS A 525 7.09 24.19 -16.15
N ARG A 526 7.91 23.16 -16.22
CA ARG A 526 7.56 21.94 -16.99
C ARG A 526 6.48 21.22 -16.21
N GLY A 527 5.40 20.78 -16.88
CA GLY A 527 4.29 20.07 -16.24
C GLY A 527 4.84 18.90 -15.41
N GLU A 528 4.36 18.77 -14.16
CA GLU A 528 4.68 17.60 -13.35
C GLU A 528 4.12 16.37 -14.06
N GLU A 529 4.98 15.40 -14.36
CA GLU A 529 4.57 14.08 -14.84
C GLU A 529 3.67 13.42 -13.78
N HIS A 530 2.38 13.44 -13.99
CA HIS A 530 1.46 12.60 -13.22
C HIS A 530 1.64 11.14 -13.61
N VAL A 531 2.58 10.45 -12.97
CA VAL A 531 2.99 9.05 -13.20
C VAL A 531 1.82 8.04 -13.12
N PHE A 532 0.64 8.46 -12.67
CA PHE A 532 -0.49 7.55 -12.40
C PHE A 532 -1.56 7.44 -13.50
N LEU A 533 -1.49 8.17 -14.59
CA LEU A 533 -2.60 8.19 -15.56
C LEU A 533 -2.27 7.72 -16.98
N GLY A 534 -1.07 7.21 -17.28
CA GLY A 534 -0.79 6.56 -18.56
C GLY A 534 -1.24 7.33 -19.83
N ARG A 535 -1.57 8.60 -19.68
CA ARG A 535 -1.92 9.56 -20.72
C ARG A 535 -1.26 10.88 -20.35
N GLU A 536 -0.25 11.24 -21.08
CA GLU A 536 0.17 12.62 -21.25
C GLU A 536 -1.04 13.43 -21.74
N LEU A 537 -1.85 13.91 -20.82
CA LEU A 537 -2.63 15.11 -21.09
C LEU A 537 -1.60 16.21 -20.96
N GLY A 538 -0.95 16.53 -22.10
CA GLY A 538 -0.02 17.63 -22.17
C GLY A 538 -0.68 18.89 -21.63
N GLU A 539 -0.34 19.25 -20.39
CA GLU A 539 -0.49 20.65 -20.03
C GLU A 539 0.35 21.43 -21.05
N PRO A 540 -0.24 22.41 -21.76
CA PRO A 540 0.52 23.20 -22.71
C PRO A 540 1.71 23.80 -21.95
N SER A 541 2.92 23.49 -22.38
CA SER A 541 4.12 24.11 -21.87
C SER A 541 3.92 25.63 -21.91
N ASN A 542 4.10 26.30 -20.76
CA ASN A 542 3.90 27.76 -20.66
C ASN A 542 4.95 28.59 -21.42
N PHE A 543 5.70 27.97 -22.34
CA PHE A 543 6.76 28.59 -23.11
C PHE A 543 6.77 28.06 -24.55
N SER A 544 7.37 28.85 -25.46
CA SER A 544 7.46 28.51 -26.89
C SER A 544 8.45 27.37 -27.14
N GLU A 545 8.34 26.71 -28.28
CA GLU A 545 9.28 25.70 -28.75
C GLU A 545 10.73 26.23 -28.82
N HIS A 546 10.89 27.48 -29.19
CA HIS A 546 12.20 28.14 -29.20
C HIS A 546 12.81 28.23 -27.81
N THR A 547 12.00 28.54 -26.79
CA THR A 547 12.47 28.56 -25.39
C THR A 547 12.80 27.15 -24.92
N ALA A 548 12.03 26.13 -25.31
CA ALA A 548 12.31 24.73 -25.00
C ALA A 548 13.69 24.31 -25.54
N MET A 549 13.98 24.65 -26.82
CA MET A 549 15.30 24.37 -27.41
C MET A 549 16.43 25.07 -26.65
N LEU A 550 16.24 26.34 -26.25
CA LEU A 550 17.26 27.08 -25.47
C LEU A 550 17.49 26.43 -24.09
N ILE A 551 16.45 25.94 -23.45
CA ILE A 551 16.56 25.21 -22.17
C ILE A 551 17.36 23.91 -22.37
N ASP A 552 17.02 23.13 -23.40
CA ASP A 552 17.70 21.86 -23.70
C ASP A 552 19.19 22.09 -24.06
N ASP A 553 19.48 23.11 -24.85
CA ASP A 553 20.86 23.48 -25.18
C ASP A 553 21.66 23.95 -23.96
N GLU A 554 21.02 24.69 -23.05
CA GLU A 554 21.69 25.18 -21.84
C GLU A 554 21.96 24.05 -20.84
N ILE A 555 20.98 23.13 -20.63
CA ILE A 555 21.18 21.94 -19.80
C ILE A 555 22.32 21.10 -20.35
N ARG A 556 22.34 20.85 -21.66
CA ARG A 556 23.41 20.10 -22.31
C ARG A 556 24.75 20.78 -22.14
N SER A 557 24.84 22.08 -22.39
CA SER A 557 26.07 22.86 -22.21
C SER A 557 26.59 22.78 -20.77
N MET A 558 25.71 22.90 -19.79
CA MET A 558 26.05 22.81 -18.36
C MET A 558 26.62 21.43 -17.99
N LEU A 559 26.01 20.37 -18.50
CA LEU A 559 26.45 18.97 -18.25
C LEU A 559 27.79 18.70 -18.97
N ASP A 560 27.94 19.15 -20.22
CA ASP A 560 29.18 18.99 -20.99
C ASP A 560 30.35 19.75 -20.33
N ASP A 561 30.15 21.00 -19.90
CA ASP A 561 31.14 21.79 -19.18
C ASP A 561 31.57 21.13 -17.87
N ALA A 562 30.59 20.60 -17.11
CA ALA A 562 30.83 19.88 -15.86
C ALA A 562 31.62 18.58 -16.11
N TYR A 563 31.27 17.84 -17.16
CA TYR A 563 31.95 16.60 -17.55
C TYR A 563 33.41 16.87 -17.97
N GLN A 564 33.66 17.88 -18.81
CA GLN A 564 35.02 18.29 -19.20
C GLN A 564 35.85 18.74 -17.98
N ARG A 565 35.20 19.41 -17.02
CA ARG A 565 35.86 19.80 -15.76
C ARG A 565 36.22 18.58 -14.92
N ALA A 566 35.33 17.57 -14.82
CA ALA A 566 35.61 16.31 -14.14
C ALA A 566 36.78 15.56 -14.76
N LEU A 567 36.80 15.39 -16.09
CA LEU A 567 37.90 14.77 -16.82
C LEU A 567 39.23 15.47 -16.59
N ARG A 568 39.24 16.81 -16.56
CA ARG A 568 40.44 17.59 -16.30
C ARG A 568 40.97 17.34 -14.88
N ILE A 569 40.11 17.44 -13.86
CA ILE A 569 40.48 17.24 -12.45
C ILE A 569 41.06 15.85 -12.24
N LEU A 570 40.37 14.81 -12.76
CA LEU A 570 40.84 13.43 -12.65
C LEU A 570 42.12 13.17 -13.45
N GLY A 571 42.26 13.79 -14.62
CA GLY A 571 43.46 13.67 -15.45
C GLY A 571 44.70 14.31 -14.78
N GLU A 572 44.54 15.48 -14.15
CA GLU A 572 45.61 16.15 -13.40
C GLU A 572 45.97 15.41 -12.11
N SER A 573 45.02 14.65 -11.53
CA SER A 573 45.21 13.95 -10.26
C SER A 573 45.17 12.42 -10.44
N ARG A 574 45.63 11.92 -11.60
CA ARG A 574 45.52 10.49 -11.94
C ARG A 574 46.22 9.57 -10.94
N GLU A 575 47.40 9.96 -10.45
CA GLU A 575 48.13 9.18 -9.44
C GLU A 575 47.32 9.00 -8.15
N LYS A 576 46.60 10.07 -7.72
CA LYS A 576 45.73 10.02 -6.56
C LYS A 576 44.50 9.12 -6.81
N LEU A 577 43.96 9.16 -8.03
CA LEU A 577 42.85 8.26 -8.42
C LEU A 577 43.26 6.78 -8.35
N GLU A 578 44.42 6.44 -8.91
CA GLU A 578 44.95 5.08 -8.90
C GLU A 578 45.25 4.60 -7.46
N LEU A 579 45.78 5.49 -6.60
CA LEU A 579 46.06 5.19 -5.20
C LEU A 579 44.77 4.90 -4.42
N LEU A 580 43.77 5.79 -4.54
CA LEU A 580 42.48 5.64 -3.87
C LEU A 580 41.76 4.35 -4.32
N THR A 581 41.76 4.09 -5.63
CA THR A 581 41.13 2.90 -6.21
C THR A 581 41.81 1.62 -5.72
N LYS A 582 43.14 1.59 -5.65
CA LYS A 582 43.88 0.42 -5.16
C LYS A 582 43.54 0.09 -3.71
N GLU A 583 43.56 1.08 -2.83
CA GLU A 583 43.18 0.89 -1.42
C GLU A 583 41.71 0.49 -1.28
N LEU A 584 40.81 1.04 -2.11
CA LEU A 584 39.40 0.69 -2.11
C LEU A 584 39.15 -0.76 -2.58
N ILE A 585 39.90 -1.27 -3.56
CA ILE A 585 39.83 -2.67 -4.00
C ILE A 585 40.30 -3.60 -2.89
N GLU A 586 41.36 -3.20 -2.13
CA GLU A 586 41.95 -4.04 -1.08
C GLU A 586 41.06 -4.09 0.17
N LYS A 587 40.52 -2.95 0.61
CA LYS A 587 39.75 -2.83 1.86
C LYS A 587 38.24 -2.93 1.66
N GLU A 588 37.72 -2.75 0.44
CA GLU A 588 36.32 -2.71 0.04
C GLU A 588 35.51 -1.54 0.65
N VAL A 589 35.93 -0.98 1.78
CA VAL A 589 35.34 0.18 2.45
C VAL A 589 36.46 1.06 2.96
N LEU A 590 36.40 2.35 2.64
CA LEU A 590 37.29 3.37 3.17
C LEU A 590 36.47 4.37 3.99
N THR A 591 36.96 4.65 5.20
CA THR A 591 36.38 5.65 6.11
C THR A 591 36.93 7.05 5.81
N ASP A 592 36.27 8.08 6.31
CA ASP A 592 36.73 9.48 6.20
C ASP A 592 38.20 9.63 6.58
N ARG A 593 38.60 9.15 7.75
CA ARG A 593 39.99 9.22 8.24
C ARG A 593 40.99 8.62 7.26
N GLU A 594 40.73 7.41 6.80
CA GLU A 594 41.61 6.70 5.85
C GLU A 594 41.70 7.44 4.51
N ILE A 595 40.58 8.01 4.03
CA ILE A 595 40.54 8.77 2.77
C ILE A 595 41.36 10.05 2.87
N TYR A 596 41.17 10.85 3.93
CA TYR A 596 41.85 12.12 4.11
C TYR A 596 43.35 11.92 4.39
N GLU A 597 43.73 10.92 5.20
CA GLU A 597 45.13 10.53 5.43
C GLU A 597 45.81 10.08 4.13
N LEU A 598 45.13 9.22 3.33
CA LEU A 598 45.65 8.72 2.06
C LEU A 598 45.89 9.83 1.03
N MET A 599 45.04 10.86 1.03
CA MET A 599 45.13 11.97 0.08
C MET A 599 46.01 13.12 0.55
N ASP A 600 46.56 13.04 1.76
CA ASP A 600 47.35 14.11 2.41
C ASP A 600 46.57 15.44 2.46
N ILE A 601 45.28 15.34 2.83
CA ILE A 601 44.36 16.48 2.97
C ILE A 601 43.98 16.57 4.45
N PRO A 602 43.97 17.77 5.07
CA PRO A 602 43.54 17.93 6.44
C PRO A 602 42.06 17.53 6.59
N VAL A 603 41.78 16.71 7.60
CA VAL A 603 40.38 16.32 7.91
C VAL A 603 39.62 17.58 8.30
N PRO A 604 38.44 17.83 7.70
CA PRO A 604 37.62 18.98 8.08
C PRO A 604 37.21 18.93 9.56
N ASP A 605 37.21 20.06 10.25
CA ASP A 605 36.88 20.17 11.67
C ASP A 605 35.52 19.55 12.00
N ALA A 606 34.57 19.61 11.08
CA ALA A 606 33.24 19.00 11.21
C ALA A 606 33.25 17.46 11.34
N LEU A 607 34.30 16.79 10.82
CA LEU A 607 34.49 15.34 10.93
C LEU A 607 35.37 15.00 12.16
N LEU A 608 36.18 15.92 12.69
CA LEU A 608 37.04 15.70 13.86
C LEU A 608 36.23 15.44 15.14
N ASP A 609 35.08 16.10 15.31
CA ASP A 609 34.17 15.90 16.44
C ASP A 609 33.56 14.49 16.48
N THR A 610 33.52 13.77 15.36
CA THR A 610 33.07 12.37 15.27
C THR A 610 34.19 11.38 15.58
N LEU A 611 35.45 11.81 15.48
CA LEU A 611 36.65 10.96 15.57
C LEU A 611 37.18 10.78 16.99
N ASP A 612 37.03 11.77 17.87
CA ASP A 612 37.57 11.70 19.24
C ASP A 612 36.86 10.65 20.12
N ASN A 613 35.65 10.24 19.76
CA ASN A 613 34.89 9.22 20.51
C ASN A 613 35.10 7.78 20.01
N SER A 614 35.53 7.56 18.77
CA SER A 614 35.74 6.22 18.22
C SER A 614 37.09 5.59 18.58
N GLY A 615 38.09 6.41 18.97
CA GLY A 615 39.46 5.99 19.28
C GLY A 615 39.68 5.45 20.69
N LYS A 616 38.66 5.44 21.57
CA LYS A 616 38.83 5.00 22.97
C LYS A 616 38.37 3.57 23.28
N SER A 617 37.91 2.80 22.30
CA SER A 617 37.24 1.52 22.58
C SER A 617 38.06 0.25 22.24
N ASP A 618 39.24 0.31 21.59
CA ASP A 618 39.92 -0.93 21.19
C ASP A 618 41.20 -1.32 21.97
N ASP A 619 41.69 -0.50 22.90
CA ASP A 619 43.00 -0.79 23.59
C ASP A 619 42.94 -1.10 25.08
N SER A 620 41.78 -1.33 25.69
CA SER A 620 41.69 -1.57 27.16
C SER A 620 41.10 -2.91 27.62
N GLN A 621 41.00 -3.93 26.75
CA GLN A 621 40.55 -5.26 27.21
C GLN A 621 41.48 -6.42 26.82
N ALA A 622 42.79 -6.18 26.70
CA ALA A 622 43.77 -7.25 26.59
C ALA A 622 44.80 -7.14 27.73
N SER A 623 44.40 -7.31 28.98
CA SER A 623 45.28 -7.77 30.07
C SER A 623 44.47 -7.72 31.39
N THR A 624 43.98 -8.87 31.83
CA THR A 624 43.99 -9.46 33.19
C THR A 624 42.82 -10.47 33.30
N GLU A 625 43.02 -11.66 32.77
CA GLU A 625 42.37 -12.85 33.28
C GLU A 625 43.44 -13.62 34.11
N SER A 626 43.49 -13.33 35.37
CA SER A 626 44.13 -14.22 36.37
C SER A 626 43.11 -15.28 36.77
N GLU A 627 43.52 -16.52 36.60
CA GLU A 627 42.85 -17.75 37.02
C GLU A 627 42.26 -17.64 38.44
N GLU A 628 40.95 -17.74 38.56
CA GLU A 628 40.27 -18.10 39.83
C GLU A 628 39.46 -19.38 39.57
N LYS A 629 39.93 -20.50 40.16
CA LYS A 629 39.29 -21.81 40.19
C LYS A 629 37.92 -21.72 40.86
N PRO A 630 36.87 -22.36 40.36
CA PRO A 630 35.59 -22.41 41.05
C PRO A 630 35.65 -23.33 42.27
N ALA A 631 35.28 -22.78 43.41
CA ALA A 631 35.04 -23.51 44.68
C ALA A 631 33.80 -24.40 44.54
N VAL A 632 33.94 -25.65 44.96
CA VAL A 632 32.89 -26.66 45.07
C VAL A 632 31.96 -26.31 46.22
N PRO A 633 30.64 -26.26 46.08
CA PRO A 633 29.71 -26.18 47.20
C PRO A 633 29.49 -27.57 47.83
N PRO A 634 29.27 -27.66 49.17
CA PRO A 634 29.12 -28.93 49.88
C PRO A 634 27.73 -29.56 49.65
N ASP A 635 27.77 -30.90 49.78
CA ASP A 635 26.67 -31.85 49.74
C ASP A 635 25.42 -31.38 50.50
N VAL A 636 24.25 -31.50 49.85
CA VAL A 636 22.95 -31.53 50.52
C VAL A 636 22.25 -32.86 50.17
N ASP A 637 21.95 -33.57 51.26
CA ASP A 637 21.31 -34.86 51.41
C ASP A 637 19.98 -35.02 50.63
N PRO A 638 19.71 -36.18 50.02
CA PRO A 638 18.44 -36.46 49.37
C PRO A 638 17.47 -37.14 50.33
N GLY A 639 16.47 -36.39 50.76
CA GLY A 639 15.39 -36.96 51.58
C GLY A 639 14.23 -36.00 51.73
N LEU A 640 13.22 -36.18 50.92
CA LEU A 640 11.79 -36.22 51.29
C LEU A 640 10.91 -35.98 50.08
N LEU A 641 10.52 -37.10 49.49
CA LEU A 641 9.32 -37.22 48.69
C LEU A 641 8.09 -37.02 49.58
N GLY A 642 7.16 -36.19 49.14
CA GLY A 642 5.85 -36.03 49.74
C GLY A 642 4.86 -35.58 48.71
N LEU A 643 4.07 -36.50 48.27
CA LEU A 643 2.87 -36.45 47.43
C LEU A 643 1.78 -35.56 48.02
N GLU A 644 0.86 -35.19 47.13
CA GLU A 644 -0.54 -34.78 47.20
C GLU A 644 -0.74 -33.39 46.63
N GLY A 645 -1.50 -33.11 45.55
CA GLY A 645 -2.81 -33.64 45.16
C GLY A 645 -3.84 -32.51 45.28
N ALA A 646 -4.19 -31.90 44.19
CA ALA A 646 -5.51 -31.43 43.79
C ALA A 646 -5.40 -30.56 42.52
#